data_e5dea8bbb42d8a55b3077b6250b614bf
#
_entry.id   e5dea8bbb42d8a55b3077b6250b614bf
#
_cell.length_a   1.000
_cell.length_b   1.000
_cell.length_c   1.000
_cell.angle_alpha   90.00
_cell.angle_beta   90.00
_cell.angle_gamma   90.00
#
_symmetry.space_group_name_H-M   'P 1'
#
loop_
_entity.id
_entity.type
_entity.pdbx_description
1 polymer ?
#
loop_
_entity_poly.entity_id
_entity_poly.type
_entity_poly.pdbx_seq_one_letter_code
_entity_poly.pdbx_strand_id
1 'polypeptide(L)'
;MRHFATESGKSKGQFYTPTEVSRVIAKVIGISPANTKASTTAYDPTCGSGSLLLKVAAEAGKHITLEGQEKDVTTAGLARMNMILHDFPTANVLGGTSTLANPKFLDGQQLRTYDYVVANPPFSDKAWSTGMTPEADPFQRFVLGVPPGKQGDYAYLLHIIRSMKSTGKAACILPHGVLFRGNAEATIRQQLVRSGYLKGIIGLPANLFYGTGIPACIVVLDKENATARKGVFMIDASKGFIKDGNKNRLREQDIHRIVDTFTRQTDVPRYARLVPVDEVADPKNDFNLNLPRYIDTSQPEDIQDIDGHLRGGIPERDLDALSEYWRVLPAVRAALFESAGRPGYASLKLPLTEVKAAILGHGEFTAFTAAALERFATWRAATTPQLVAFGKDGHPKALIATIAESLLEGFKSAPLLDAYDIYQHLMDYWAETMQDDCYLIAADGWVARPTRIVETDKKGKQKDKGWTCELVPKSLIVARYFAREQYALDAKQAELEASTSTLAELEDEHGGEEGFLGALDKIAKAEVSARLKEIKRDKDAKAEAAVLAQWLEIAETEATLKRAVREQDAALDRLAYDKYATPNEAEIKTLVVDDKWMSRLSTTVQGELDRVSLTLTGRIRELAERYAMPLPQLTDEVATLAARVEGHLAKMGPSWK
;
A
#
# COMPACT_ATOMS: atom_id res chain seq x y z
N MET A 1 -22.75 0.47 -1.44
CA MET A 1 -22.50 -0.79 -2.16
C MET A 1 -21.55 -1.71 -1.41
N ARG A 2 -20.36 -1.23 -0.96
CA ARG A 2 -19.38 -2.07 -0.21
C ARG A 2 -20.01 -2.70 1.05
N HIS A 3 -20.77 -1.95 1.85
CA HIS A 3 -21.47 -2.45 3.03
C HIS A 3 -22.54 -3.50 2.69
N PHE A 4 -23.32 -3.32 1.63
CA PHE A 4 -24.31 -4.30 1.19
C PHE A 4 -23.70 -5.61 0.73
N ALA A 5 -22.51 -5.59 0.13
CA ALA A 5 -21.80 -6.79 -0.31
C ALA A 5 -21.27 -7.64 0.86
N THR A 6 -20.91 -6.99 1.99
CA THR A 6 -20.44 -7.68 3.20
C THR A 6 -21.57 -8.28 4.03
N GLU A 7 -22.76 -7.70 4.00
CA GLU A 7 -23.92 -8.13 4.81
C GLU A 7 -24.78 -9.21 4.13
N SER A 8 -24.75 -9.31 2.81
CA SER A 8 -25.68 -10.20 2.08
C SER A 8 -25.43 -11.70 2.21
N GLY A 9 -24.34 -12.15 2.88
CA GLY A 9 -24.09 -13.56 3.25
C GLY A 9 -24.11 -14.59 2.12
N LYS A 10 -24.33 -14.17 0.87
CA LYS A 10 -24.39 -15.04 -0.30
C LYS A 10 -22.98 -15.31 -0.84
N SER A 11 -22.59 -16.57 -0.77
CA SER A 11 -21.31 -17.11 -1.24
C SER A 11 -21.10 -16.86 -2.72
N LYS A 12 -19.84 -16.57 -3.11
CA LYS A 12 -19.23 -16.68 -4.45
C LYS A 12 -18.93 -15.41 -5.23
N GLY A 13 -18.69 -14.25 -4.60
CA GLY A 13 -18.14 -13.08 -5.33
C GLY A 13 -19.04 -12.50 -6.43
N GLN A 14 -20.29 -12.93 -6.51
CA GLN A 14 -21.18 -12.77 -7.64
C GLN A 14 -21.78 -11.36 -7.81
N PHE A 15 -21.66 -10.48 -6.80
CA PHE A 15 -22.41 -9.22 -6.79
C PHE A 15 -21.59 -7.94 -6.82
N TYR A 16 -20.31 -8.02 -6.52
CA TYR A 16 -19.50 -6.80 -6.42
C TYR A 16 -18.06 -7.05 -6.85
N THR A 17 -17.68 -6.44 -7.96
CA THR A 17 -16.28 -6.38 -8.38
C THR A 17 -15.56 -5.32 -7.57
N PRO A 18 -14.41 -5.62 -6.91
CA PRO A 18 -13.63 -4.60 -6.22
C PRO A 18 -13.34 -3.41 -7.13
N THR A 19 -13.47 -2.21 -6.58
CA THR A 19 -13.36 -0.95 -7.35
C THR A 19 -12.00 -0.84 -8.04
N GLU A 20 -10.93 -1.27 -7.37
CA GLU A 20 -9.57 -1.29 -7.88
C GLU A 20 -9.43 -2.22 -9.10
N VAL A 21 -10.05 -3.41 -9.08
CA VAL A 21 -10.06 -4.34 -10.22
C VAL A 21 -10.87 -3.77 -11.38
N SER A 22 -12.02 -3.15 -11.08
CA SER A 22 -12.84 -2.49 -12.10
C SER A 22 -12.08 -1.34 -12.79
N ARG A 23 -11.24 -0.61 -12.03
CA ARG A 23 -10.37 0.46 -12.58
C ARG A 23 -9.28 -0.12 -13.49
N VAL A 24 -8.65 -1.22 -13.10
CA VAL A 24 -7.68 -1.92 -13.96
C VAL A 24 -8.33 -2.31 -15.27
N ILE A 25 -9.49 -2.99 -15.23
CA ILE A 25 -10.22 -3.43 -16.43
C ILE A 25 -10.54 -2.26 -17.35
N ALA A 26 -11.14 -1.21 -16.83
CA ALA A 26 -11.53 -0.05 -17.61
C ALA A 26 -10.35 0.61 -18.34
N LYS A 27 -9.17 0.62 -17.72
CA LYS A 27 -7.96 1.19 -18.32
C LYS A 27 -7.27 0.26 -19.32
N VAL A 28 -7.16 -1.04 -19.02
CA VAL A 28 -6.44 -1.99 -19.90
C VAL A 28 -7.17 -2.32 -21.19
N ILE A 29 -8.52 -2.15 -21.27
CA ILE A 29 -9.25 -2.24 -22.53
C ILE A 29 -8.96 -1.07 -23.49
N GLY A 30 -8.30 -0.03 -23.00
CA GLY A 30 -7.81 1.08 -23.79
C GLY A 30 -8.86 2.10 -24.20
N ILE A 31 -10.00 2.18 -23.50
CA ILE A 31 -10.97 3.26 -23.71
C ILE A 31 -10.43 4.57 -23.11
N SER A 32 -10.62 5.67 -23.82
CA SER A 32 -10.17 7.00 -23.37
C SER A 32 -11.00 8.10 -24.06
N PRO A 33 -10.99 9.34 -23.55
CA PRO A 33 -11.66 10.48 -24.20
C PRO A 33 -11.20 10.72 -25.64
N ALA A 34 -9.96 10.34 -25.97
CA ALA A 34 -9.38 10.54 -27.31
C ALA A 34 -9.96 9.58 -28.35
N ASN A 35 -10.25 8.35 -27.97
CA ASN A 35 -10.77 7.33 -28.90
C ASN A 35 -12.28 7.06 -28.76
N THR A 36 -12.96 7.75 -27.85
CA THR A 36 -14.41 7.61 -27.61
C THR A 36 -15.21 8.53 -28.52
N LYS A 37 -16.25 7.98 -29.14
CA LYS A 37 -17.26 8.69 -29.95
C LYS A 37 -18.63 8.55 -29.29
N ALA A 38 -19.60 9.41 -29.64
CA ALA A 38 -20.97 9.30 -29.15
C ALA A 38 -21.66 7.97 -29.51
N SER A 39 -21.21 7.32 -30.60
CA SER A 39 -21.69 6.00 -31.03
C SER A 39 -20.97 4.83 -30.38
N THR A 40 -20.02 5.07 -29.48
CA THR A 40 -19.29 4.02 -28.77
C THR A 40 -20.23 3.25 -27.84
N THR A 41 -20.12 1.93 -27.86
CA THR A 41 -20.99 1.02 -27.12
C THR A 41 -20.18 0.15 -26.16
N ALA A 42 -20.69 -0.02 -24.94
CA ALA A 42 -20.11 -0.92 -23.95
C ALA A 42 -21.17 -1.88 -23.39
N TYR A 43 -20.79 -3.13 -23.18
CA TYR A 43 -21.67 -4.22 -22.75
C TYR A 43 -21.08 -5.02 -21.60
N ASP A 44 -21.94 -5.40 -20.66
CA ASP A 44 -21.61 -6.37 -19.62
C ASP A 44 -22.70 -7.46 -19.54
N PRO A 45 -22.39 -8.71 -19.96
CA PRO A 45 -23.35 -9.82 -19.96
C PRO A 45 -23.74 -10.32 -18.56
N THR A 46 -23.04 -9.88 -17.50
CA THR A 46 -23.24 -10.28 -16.10
C THR A 46 -23.08 -9.08 -15.17
N CYS A 47 -23.81 -8.00 -15.48
CA CYS A 47 -23.47 -6.65 -15.04
C CYS A 47 -23.55 -6.44 -13.51
N GLY A 48 -24.15 -7.35 -12.76
CA GLY A 48 -24.28 -7.21 -11.31
C GLY A 48 -24.90 -5.87 -10.94
N SER A 49 -24.20 -5.10 -10.12
CA SER A 49 -24.59 -3.73 -9.73
C SER A 49 -24.29 -2.65 -10.78
N GLY A 50 -23.78 -3.00 -11.96
CA GLY A 50 -23.38 -2.07 -13.02
C GLY A 50 -22.09 -1.29 -12.76
N SER A 51 -21.40 -1.58 -11.67
CA SER A 51 -20.20 -0.81 -11.27
C SER A 51 -19.05 -0.88 -12.27
N LEU A 52 -18.89 -2.02 -12.97
CA LEU A 52 -17.86 -2.18 -14.00
C LEU A 52 -18.16 -1.33 -15.24
N LEU A 53 -19.40 -1.32 -15.72
CA LEU A 53 -19.84 -0.44 -16.82
C LEU A 53 -19.64 1.04 -16.49
N LEU A 54 -19.96 1.45 -15.26
CA LEU A 54 -19.73 2.83 -14.80
C LEU A 54 -18.26 3.23 -14.80
N LYS A 55 -17.34 2.29 -14.50
CA LYS A 55 -15.90 2.57 -14.60
C LYS A 55 -15.44 2.72 -16.04
N VAL A 56 -15.98 1.90 -16.95
CA VAL A 56 -15.73 2.05 -18.40
C VAL A 56 -16.23 3.41 -18.89
N ALA A 57 -17.43 3.81 -18.49
CA ALA A 57 -17.99 5.12 -18.86
C ALA A 57 -17.17 6.30 -18.31
N ALA A 58 -16.64 6.17 -17.08
CA ALA A 58 -15.78 7.18 -16.48
C ALA A 58 -14.45 7.34 -17.25
N GLU A 59 -13.83 6.24 -17.71
CA GLU A 59 -12.62 6.30 -18.53
C GLU A 59 -12.90 6.81 -19.97
N ALA A 60 -14.11 6.61 -20.48
CA ALA A 60 -14.53 7.15 -21.77
C ALA A 60 -14.53 8.69 -21.78
N GLY A 61 -14.78 9.32 -20.63
CA GLY A 61 -14.83 10.78 -20.47
C GLY A 61 -15.94 11.46 -21.28
N LYS A 62 -16.86 10.68 -21.84
CA LYS A 62 -18.01 11.12 -22.65
C LYS A 62 -19.18 10.16 -22.44
N HIS A 63 -20.40 10.63 -22.69
CA HIS A 63 -21.56 9.74 -22.70
C HIS A 63 -21.44 8.73 -23.84
N ILE A 64 -21.56 7.45 -23.48
CA ILE A 64 -21.55 6.31 -24.39
C ILE A 64 -22.77 5.44 -24.12
N THR A 65 -23.13 4.56 -25.06
CA THR A 65 -24.20 3.60 -24.84
C THR A 65 -23.73 2.49 -23.91
N LEU A 66 -24.43 2.32 -22.78
CA LEU A 66 -24.20 1.25 -21.82
C LEU A 66 -25.34 0.25 -21.85
N GLU A 67 -25.00 -1.03 -22.07
CA GLU A 67 -25.96 -2.13 -22.02
C GLU A 67 -25.48 -3.20 -21.06
N GLY A 68 -26.40 -3.74 -20.24
CA GLY A 68 -26.08 -4.77 -19.26
C GLY A 68 -27.18 -5.80 -19.10
N GLN A 69 -26.81 -7.06 -18.92
CA GLN A 69 -27.76 -8.11 -18.58
C GLN A 69 -27.42 -8.74 -17.23
N GLU A 70 -28.44 -8.95 -16.38
CA GLU A 70 -28.29 -9.55 -15.07
C GLU A 70 -29.40 -10.58 -14.82
N LYS A 71 -29.02 -11.75 -14.30
CA LYS A 71 -29.97 -12.84 -14.05
C LYS A 71 -30.90 -12.54 -12.88
N ASP A 72 -30.39 -11.91 -11.81
CA ASP A 72 -31.15 -11.55 -10.64
C ASP A 72 -31.87 -10.21 -10.82
N VAL A 73 -33.20 -10.22 -10.65
CA VAL A 73 -34.06 -9.03 -10.85
C VAL A 73 -33.74 -7.92 -9.88
N THR A 74 -33.47 -8.27 -8.63
CA THR A 74 -33.18 -7.30 -7.56
C THR A 74 -31.84 -6.60 -7.85
N THR A 75 -30.83 -7.36 -8.22
CA THR A 75 -29.50 -6.85 -8.59
C THR A 75 -29.57 -5.97 -9.84
N ALA A 76 -30.38 -6.36 -10.84
CA ALA A 76 -30.63 -5.51 -12.02
C ALA A 76 -31.32 -4.19 -11.65
N GLY A 77 -32.23 -4.20 -10.66
CA GLY A 77 -32.83 -3.01 -10.09
C GLY A 77 -31.81 -2.07 -9.45
N LEU A 78 -30.89 -2.62 -8.65
CA LEU A 78 -29.78 -1.88 -8.06
C LEU A 78 -28.85 -1.29 -9.13
N ALA A 79 -28.57 -2.04 -10.21
CA ALA A 79 -27.75 -1.54 -11.31
C ALA A 79 -28.40 -0.33 -11.99
N ARG A 80 -29.71 -0.37 -12.27
CA ARG A 80 -30.44 0.79 -12.85
C ARG A 80 -30.38 2.01 -11.93
N MET A 81 -30.61 1.82 -10.63
CA MET A 81 -30.47 2.92 -9.66
C MET A 81 -29.06 3.49 -9.67
N ASN A 82 -28.06 2.63 -9.71
CA ASN A 82 -26.66 3.03 -9.74
C ASN A 82 -26.32 3.83 -11.01
N MET A 83 -26.84 3.40 -12.17
CA MET A 83 -26.68 4.16 -13.43
C MET A 83 -27.28 5.58 -13.32
N ILE A 84 -28.49 5.70 -12.77
CA ILE A 84 -29.16 7.00 -12.60
C ILE A 84 -28.35 7.91 -11.65
N LEU A 85 -27.88 7.37 -10.52
CA LEU A 85 -27.09 8.12 -9.54
C LEU A 85 -25.74 8.63 -10.09
N HIS A 86 -25.23 7.99 -11.15
CA HIS A 86 -23.98 8.36 -11.82
C HIS A 86 -24.20 9.08 -13.15
N ASP A 87 -25.39 9.65 -13.39
CA ASP A 87 -25.72 10.43 -14.58
C ASP A 87 -25.74 9.63 -15.90
N PHE A 88 -26.12 8.33 -15.83
CA PHE A 88 -26.34 7.47 -16.98
C PHE A 88 -27.79 6.92 -17.01
N PRO A 89 -28.84 7.78 -17.03
CA PRO A 89 -30.24 7.34 -16.99
C PRO A 89 -30.66 6.58 -18.26
N THR A 90 -29.92 6.74 -19.35
CA THR A 90 -30.16 6.06 -20.64
C THR A 90 -29.52 4.69 -20.72
N ALA A 91 -28.75 4.27 -19.71
CA ALA A 91 -28.18 2.92 -19.67
C ALA A 91 -29.28 1.85 -19.67
N ASN A 92 -29.16 0.86 -20.56
CA ASN A 92 -30.16 -0.20 -20.72
C ASN A 92 -29.71 -1.45 -19.95
N VAL A 93 -30.27 -1.65 -18.75
CA VAL A 93 -30.01 -2.84 -17.93
C VAL A 93 -31.23 -3.74 -17.89
N LEU A 94 -31.11 -4.95 -18.44
CA LEU A 94 -32.17 -5.95 -18.49
C LEU A 94 -31.93 -7.04 -17.45
N GLY A 95 -32.97 -7.41 -16.71
CA GLY A 95 -32.91 -8.40 -15.63
C GLY A 95 -33.85 -9.58 -15.81
N GLY A 96 -33.63 -10.62 -14.99
CA GLY A 96 -34.56 -11.75 -14.82
C GLY A 96 -34.30 -12.94 -15.73
N THR A 97 -33.26 -12.94 -16.55
CA THR A 97 -32.93 -14.07 -17.45
C THR A 97 -31.42 -14.31 -17.55
N SER A 98 -31.06 -15.58 -17.73
CA SER A 98 -29.67 -15.96 -18.00
C SER A 98 -29.22 -15.42 -19.35
N THR A 99 -28.10 -14.73 -19.40
CA THR A 99 -27.48 -14.25 -20.63
C THR A 99 -27.09 -15.38 -21.58
N LEU A 100 -26.72 -16.54 -21.03
CA LEU A 100 -26.36 -17.70 -21.86
C LEU A 100 -27.58 -18.36 -22.46
N ALA A 101 -28.63 -18.64 -21.68
CA ALA A 101 -29.83 -19.30 -22.16
C ALA A 101 -30.79 -18.37 -22.93
N ASN A 102 -30.86 -17.09 -22.55
CA ASN A 102 -31.79 -16.14 -23.14
C ASN A 102 -31.16 -14.74 -23.22
N PRO A 103 -30.20 -14.54 -24.15
CA PRO A 103 -29.61 -13.23 -24.39
C PRO A 103 -30.67 -12.24 -24.89
N LYS A 104 -30.70 -11.04 -24.35
CA LYS A 104 -31.72 -10.02 -24.63
C LYS A 104 -31.25 -8.98 -25.64
N PHE A 105 -29.96 -8.82 -25.82
CA PHE A 105 -29.41 -7.82 -26.73
C PHE A 105 -29.10 -8.48 -28.08
N LEU A 106 -30.06 -8.34 -29.00
CA LEU A 106 -30.03 -8.96 -30.32
C LEU A 106 -30.16 -7.89 -31.42
N ASP A 107 -29.53 -8.15 -32.57
CA ASP A 107 -29.76 -7.48 -33.82
C ASP A 107 -30.36 -8.51 -34.79
N GLY A 108 -31.68 -8.51 -34.89
CA GLY A 108 -32.43 -9.57 -35.54
C GLY A 108 -32.30 -10.92 -34.80
N GLN A 109 -31.71 -11.93 -35.45
CA GLN A 109 -31.47 -13.24 -34.84
C GLN A 109 -30.03 -13.45 -34.36
N GLN A 110 -29.19 -12.41 -34.41
CA GLN A 110 -27.78 -12.46 -34.00
C GLN A 110 -27.57 -11.71 -32.71
N LEU A 111 -26.51 -12.07 -31.97
CA LEU A 111 -26.07 -11.26 -30.82
C LEU A 111 -25.63 -9.88 -31.32
N ARG A 112 -26.08 -8.85 -30.61
CA ARG A 112 -25.57 -7.48 -30.80
C ARG A 112 -24.07 -7.43 -30.48
N THR A 113 -23.34 -6.62 -31.25
CA THR A 113 -21.90 -6.48 -31.09
C THR A 113 -21.50 -5.09 -30.62
N TYR A 114 -20.44 -5.03 -29.81
CA TYR A 114 -20.03 -3.85 -29.07
C TYR A 114 -18.57 -3.50 -29.31
N ASP A 115 -18.24 -2.22 -29.12
CA ASP A 115 -16.86 -1.75 -29.16
C ASP A 115 -16.07 -2.25 -27.96
N TYR A 116 -16.72 -2.26 -26.78
CA TYR A 116 -16.12 -2.72 -25.52
C TYR A 116 -17.05 -3.70 -24.81
N VAL A 117 -16.48 -4.81 -24.34
CA VAL A 117 -17.20 -5.79 -23.51
C VAL A 117 -16.41 -6.05 -22.24
N VAL A 118 -17.05 -5.94 -21.09
CA VAL A 118 -16.42 -6.18 -19.79
C VAL A 118 -17.29 -7.10 -18.97
N ALA A 119 -16.68 -7.98 -18.16
CA ALA A 119 -17.46 -8.89 -17.34
C ALA A 119 -16.70 -9.39 -16.13
N ASN A 120 -17.45 -9.63 -15.06
CA ASN A 120 -17.07 -10.48 -13.92
C ASN A 120 -18.14 -11.57 -13.75
N PRO A 121 -18.10 -12.65 -14.57
CA PRO A 121 -19.09 -13.71 -14.49
C PRO A 121 -18.95 -14.53 -13.20
N PRO A 122 -20.01 -15.30 -12.82
CA PRO A 122 -19.92 -16.21 -11.70
C PRO A 122 -18.85 -17.29 -11.93
N PHE A 123 -17.91 -17.42 -10.97
CA PHE A 123 -16.81 -18.38 -11.10
C PHE A 123 -17.30 -19.82 -11.03
N SER A 124 -16.86 -20.63 -11.99
CA SER A 124 -17.12 -22.08 -12.07
C SER A 124 -18.61 -22.41 -11.98
N ASP A 125 -19.46 -21.68 -12.72
CA ASP A 125 -20.90 -21.91 -12.76
C ASP A 125 -21.19 -23.34 -13.25
N LYS A 126 -21.78 -24.16 -12.38
CA LYS A 126 -22.10 -25.56 -12.65
C LYS A 126 -23.41 -25.72 -13.43
N ALA A 127 -24.22 -24.67 -13.50
CA ALA A 127 -25.54 -24.67 -14.12
C ALA A 127 -25.62 -23.74 -15.34
N TRP A 128 -24.49 -23.43 -15.95
CA TRP A 128 -24.37 -22.45 -17.03
C TRP A 128 -25.19 -22.80 -18.27
N SER A 129 -25.34 -24.09 -18.59
CA SER A 129 -26.07 -24.57 -19.76
C SER A 129 -27.57 -24.83 -19.51
N THR A 130 -28.08 -24.52 -18.31
CA THR A 130 -29.49 -24.70 -17.99
C THR A 130 -30.38 -23.86 -18.93
N GLY A 131 -31.29 -24.51 -19.65
CA GLY A 131 -32.21 -23.85 -20.57
C GLY A 131 -31.63 -23.62 -21.99
N MET A 132 -30.51 -24.28 -22.34
CA MET A 132 -29.92 -24.25 -23.68
C MET A 132 -29.28 -25.60 -24.04
N THR A 133 -29.06 -25.83 -25.32
CA THR A 133 -28.29 -26.96 -25.87
C THR A 133 -27.00 -26.41 -26.49
N PRO A 134 -25.85 -26.51 -25.80
CA PRO A 134 -24.62 -25.88 -26.26
C PRO A 134 -24.15 -26.32 -27.64
N GLU A 135 -24.37 -27.60 -28.01
CA GLU A 135 -23.99 -28.18 -29.28
C GLU A 135 -24.84 -27.64 -30.46
N ALA A 136 -26.04 -27.11 -30.16
CA ALA A 136 -26.96 -26.52 -31.12
C ALA A 136 -27.22 -25.03 -30.85
N ASP A 137 -26.19 -24.30 -30.38
CA ASP A 137 -26.31 -22.90 -30.04
C ASP A 137 -26.66 -22.03 -31.27
N PRO A 138 -27.84 -21.37 -31.29
CA PRO A 138 -28.29 -20.57 -32.42
C PRO A 138 -27.40 -19.35 -32.69
N PHE A 139 -26.63 -18.89 -31.70
CA PHE A 139 -25.74 -17.74 -31.81
C PHE A 139 -24.31 -18.11 -32.19
N GLN A 140 -24.00 -19.41 -32.38
CA GLN A 140 -22.69 -19.92 -32.76
C GLN A 140 -21.57 -19.43 -31.81
N ARG A 141 -21.83 -19.41 -30.49
CA ARG A 141 -20.86 -18.96 -29.50
C ARG A 141 -19.73 -19.97 -29.30
N PHE A 142 -20.02 -21.25 -29.44
CA PHE A 142 -19.12 -22.35 -29.07
C PHE A 142 -18.33 -22.94 -30.26
N VAL A 143 -18.10 -22.14 -31.30
CA VAL A 143 -17.30 -22.56 -32.48
C VAL A 143 -15.84 -22.88 -32.14
N LEU A 144 -15.30 -22.32 -31.07
CA LEU A 144 -13.95 -22.64 -30.58
C LEU A 144 -13.92 -23.89 -29.67
N GLY A 145 -15.09 -24.48 -29.40
CA GLY A 145 -15.28 -25.66 -28.56
C GLY A 145 -16.40 -25.46 -27.54
N VAL A 146 -17.07 -26.56 -27.18
CA VAL A 146 -18.13 -26.55 -26.15
C VAL A 146 -17.49 -26.68 -24.77
N PRO A 147 -17.76 -25.77 -23.83
CA PRO A 147 -17.23 -25.84 -22.46
C PRO A 147 -17.75 -27.07 -21.70
N PRO A 148 -17.02 -27.54 -20.66
CA PRO A 148 -17.49 -28.66 -19.85
C PRO A 148 -18.81 -28.36 -19.15
N GLY A 149 -19.72 -29.33 -19.05
CA GLY A 149 -21.09 -29.14 -18.54
C GLY A 149 -21.20 -28.61 -17.12
N LYS A 150 -20.14 -28.74 -16.31
CA LYS A 150 -20.08 -28.25 -14.92
C LYS A 150 -19.06 -27.14 -14.70
N GLN A 151 -18.57 -26.51 -15.78
CA GLN A 151 -17.57 -25.42 -15.73
C GLN A 151 -17.92 -24.36 -16.78
N GLY A 152 -18.63 -23.32 -16.34
CA GLY A 152 -19.16 -22.26 -17.21
C GLY A 152 -18.19 -21.12 -17.55
N ASP A 153 -16.98 -21.12 -17.01
CA ASP A 153 -16.05 -19.99 -17.15
C ASP A 153 -15.83 -19.62 -18.63
N TYR A 154 -15.53 -20.60 -19.47
CA TYR A 154 -15.37 -20.36 -20.91
C TYR A 154 -16.69 -20.08 -21.64
N ALA A 155 -17.85 -20.52 -21.14
CA ALA A 155 -19.12 -20.20 -21.77
C ALA A 155 -19.39 -18.69 -21.81
N TYR A 156 -19.10 -18.00 -20.70
CA TYR A 156 -19.17 -16.54 -20.62
C TYR A 156 -18.11 -15.87 -21.50
N LEU A 157 -16.87 -16.36 -21.51
CA LEU A 157 -15.81 -15.82 -22.35
C LEU A 157 -16.15 -15.92 -23.85
N LEU A 158 -16.70 -17.05 -24.28
CA LEU A 158 -17.12 -17.28 -25.66
C LEU A 158 -18.33 -16.41 -26.05
N HIS A 159 -19.27 -16.18 -25.12
CA HIS A 159 -20.35 -15.22 -25.32
C HIS A 159 -19.79 -13.80 -25.50
N ILE A 160 -18.83 -13.39 -24.69
CA ILE A 160 -18.14 -12.10 -24.81
C ILE A 160 -17.49 -11.97 -26.19
N ILE A 161 -16.73 -12.98 -26.64
CA ILE A 161 -16.08 -12.99 -27.95
C ILE A 161 -17.11 -12.80 -29.08
N ARG A 162 -18.26 -13.47 -28.98
CA ARG A 162 -19.32 -13.37 -30.00
C ARG A 162 -20.00 -11.99 -29.98
N SER A 163 -20.03 -11.33 -28.82
CA SER A 163 -20.59 -9.98 -28.63
C SER A 163 -19.61 -8.84 -28.93
N MET A 164 -18.39 -9.12 -29.36
CA MET A 164 -17.42 -8.11 -29.79
C MET A 164 -17.54 -7.81 -31.28
N LYS A 165 -17.47 -6.51 -31.65
CA LYS A 165 -17.24 -6.08 -33.04
C LYS A 165 -15.92 -6.63 -33.57
N SER A 166 -15.69 -6.54 -34.90
CA SER A 166 -14.43 -6.95 -35.52
C SER A 166 -13.19 -6.19 -35.01
N THR A 167 -13.38 -4.98 -34.50
CA THR A 167 -12.36 -4.16 -33.83
C THR A 167 -12.61 -4.06 -32.33
N GLY A 168 -13.53 -4.87 -31.79
CA GLY A 168 -13.95 -4.83 -30.40
C GLY A 168 -12.85 -5.29 -29.44
N LYS A 169 -12.87 -4.75 -28.23
CA LYS A 169 -11.97 -5.09 -27.13
C LYS A 169 -12.76 -5.54 -25.92
N ALA A 170 -12.20 -6.48 -25.16
CA ALA A 170 -12.87 -6.95 -23.95
C ALA A 170 -11.90 -7.29 -22.83
N ALA A 171 -12.41 -7.28 -21.60
CA ALA A 171 -11.72 -7.82 -20.45
C ALA A 171 -12.69 -8.59 -19.56
N CYS A 172 -12.31 -9.79 -19.18
CA CYS A 172 -13.11 -10.71 -18.38
C CYS A 172 -12.32 -11.21 -17.18
N ILE A 173 -12.92 -11.16 -16.00
CA ILE A 173 -12.35 -11.74 -14.79
C ILE A 173 -12.71 -13.22 -14.73
N LEU A 174 -11.72 -14.09 -14.59
CA LEU A 174 -11.91 -15.54 -14.52
C LEU A 174 -11.01 -16.15 -13.44
N PRO A 175 -11.37 -17.32 -12.87
CA PRO A 175 -10.48 -18.02 -11.95
C PRO A 175 -9.24 -18.55 -12.68
N HIS A 176 -8.09 -18.59 -12.01
CA HIS A 176 -6.82 -19.05 -12.61
C HIS A 176 -6.92 -20.42 -13.29
N GLY A 177 -7.84 -21.29 -12.85
CA GLY A 177 -8.06 -22.60 -13.44
C GLY A 177 -8.26 -22.60 -14.95
N VAL A 178 -8.87 -21.56 -15.53
CA VAL A 178 -9.06 -21.45 -17.00
C VAL A 178 -7.74 -21.45 -17.76
N LEU A 179 -6.64 -21.08 -17.12
CA LEU A 179 -5.34 -20.99 -17.76
C LEU A 179 -4.70 -22.36 -18.01
N PHE A 180 -5.09 -23.41 -17.25
CA PHE A 180 -4.38 -24.70 -17.29
C PHE A 180 -5.24 -25.95 -17.23
N ARG A 181 -6.56 -25.86 -16.95
CA ARG A 181 -7.42 -27.06 -16.95
C ARG A 181 -7.39 -27.73 -18.34
N GLY A 182 -7.42 -29.07 -18.33
CA GLY A 182 -7.33 -29.92 -19.54
C GLY A 182 -8.63 -30.11 -20.28
N ASN A 183 -8.68 -31.11 -21.16
CA ASN A 183 -9.84 -31.55 -21.95
C ASN A 183 -10.47 -30.41 -22.79
N ALA A 184 -11.79 -30.25 -22.77
CA ALA A 184 -12.50 -29.25 -23.58
C ALA A 184 -11.98 -27.82 -23.38
N GLU A 185 -11.59 -27.44 -22.14
CA GLU A 185 -11.04 -26.13 -21.89
C GLU A 185 -9.65 -25.94 -22.54
N ALA A 186 -8.83 -26.99 -22.62
CA ALA A 186 -7.54 -26.94 -23.32
C ALA A 186 -7.76 -26.72 -24.83
N THR A 187 -8.74 -27.39 -25.44
CA THR A 187 -9.09 -27.19 -26.86
C THR A 187 -9.54 -25.75 -27.12
N ILE A 188 -10.44 -25.21 -26.29
CA ILE A 188 -10.90 -23.82 -26.41
C ILE A 188 -9.74 -22.85 -26.29
N ARG A 189 -8.85 -23.06 -25.31
CA ARG A 189 -7.68 -22.22 -25.05
C ARG A 189 -6.71 -22.23 -26.24
N GLN A 190 -6.44 -23.41 -26.82
CA GLN A 190 -5.63 -23.55 -28.02
C GLN A 190 -6.20 -22.74 -29.18
N GLN A 191 -7.51 -22.87 -29.45
CA GLN A 191 -8.19 -22.14 -30.53
C GLN A 191 -8.19 -20.63 -30.26
N LEU A 192 -8.37 -20.22 -29.01
CA LEU A 192 -8.34 -18.81 -28.61
C LEU A 192 -6.95 -18.17 -28.84
N VAL A 193 -5.87 -18.85 -28.49
CA VAL A 193 -4.51 -18.38 -28.77
C VAL A 193 -4.25 -18.30 -30.26
N ARG A 194 -4.61 -19.35 -31.02
CA ARG A 194 -4.42 -19.40 -32.49
C ARG A 194 -5.21 -18.34 -33.23
N SER A 195 -6.41 -17.97 -32.76
CA SER A 195 -7.20 -16.89 -33.35
C SER A 195 -6.56 -15.51 -33.20
N GLY A 196 -5.57 -15.38 -32.32
CA GLY A 196 -4.95 -14.10 -31.97
C GLY A 196 -5.84 -13.16 -31.17
N TYR A 197 -7.02 -13.59 -30.71
CA TYR A 197 -7.92 -12.72 -29.92
C TYR A 197 -7.41 -12.43 -28.51
N LEU A 198 -6.60 -13.35 -27.95
CA LEU A 198 -6.01 -13.17 -26.63
C LEU A 198 -4.85 -12.17 -26.69
N LYS A 199 -5.09 -10.95 -26.20
CA LYS A 199 -4.07 -9.90 -26.14
C LYS A 199 -3.15 -10.09 -24.94
N GLY A 200 -3.72 -10.45 -23.78
CA GLY A 200 -2.91 -10.70 -22.61
C GLY A 200 -3.69 -11.23 -21.41
N ILE A 201 -2.93 -11.57 -20.37
CA ILE A 201 -3.41 -12.12 -19.11
C ILE A 201 -2.76 -11.37 -17.96
N ILE A 202 -3.56 -10.97 -16.98
CA ILE A 202 -3.08 -10.31 -15.76
C ILE A 202 -3.48 -11.17 -14.57
N GLY A 203 -2.52 -11.80 -13.91
CA GLY A 203 -2.72 -12.54 -12.67
C GLY A 203 -2.88 -11.60 -11.50
N LEU A 204 -3.96 -11.77 -10.75
CA LEU A 204 -4.29 -10.93 -9.60
C LEU A 204 -3.93 -11.62 -8.27
N PRO A 205 -3.72 -10.86 -7.19
CA PRO A 205 -3.56 -11.43 -5.85
C PRO A 205 -4.76 -12.30 -5.46
N ALA A 206 -4.49 -13.36 -4.72
CA ALA A 206 -5.55 -14.15 -4.10
C ALA A 206 -6.35 -13.28 -3.11
N ASN A 207 -7.55 -13.71 -2.76
CA ASN A 207 -8.36 -13.11 -1.70
C ASN A 207 -8.76 -11.64 -1.93
N LEU A 208 -8.83 -11.17 -3.20
CA LEU A 208 -9.35 -9.85 -3.56
C LEU A 208 -10.89 -9.81 -3.57
N PHE A 209 -11.53 -10.89 -4.04
CA PHE A 209 -12.97 -10.92 -4.28
C PHE A 209 -13.76 -11.31 -3.02
N TYR A 210 -14.92 -10.68 -2.82
CA TYR A 210 -15.81 -11.01 -1.71
C TYR A 210 -16.38 -12.43 -1.89
N GLY A 211 -16.48 -13.17 -0.78
CA GLY A 211 -17.04 -14.53 -0.77
C GLY A 211 -16.15 -15.64 -1.34
N THR A 212 -14.93 -15.33 -1.81
CA THR A 212 -13.97 -16.34 -2.27
C THR A 212 -12.53 -15.94 -1.97
N GLY A 213 -11.69 -16.95 -1.70
CA GLY A 213 -10.22 -16.78 -1.60
C GLY A 213 -9.48 -17.17 -2.89
N ILE A 214 -10.22 -17.60 -3.93
CA ILE A 214 -9.64 -18.15 -5.17
C ILE A 214 -8.90 -17.04 -5.92
N PRO A 215 -7.64 -17.27 -6.34
CA PRO A 215 -6.93 -16.33 -7.19
C PRO A 215 -7.63 -16.24 -8.56
N ALA A 216 -7.74 -15.03 -9.06
CA ALA A 216 -8.35 -14.73 -10.35
C ALA A 216 -7.37 -14.05 -11.29
N CYS A 217 -7.68 -14.08 -12.59
CA CYS A 217 -6.95 -13.33 -13.61
C CYS A 217 -7.92 -12.49 -14.44
N ILE A 218 -7.38 -11.44 -15.06
CA ILE A 218 -8.07 -10.68 -16.10
C ILE A 218 -7.57 -11.22 -17.44
N VAL A 219 -8.50 -11.74 -18.25
CA VAL A 219 -8.26 -12.15 -19.62
C VAL A 219 -8.63 -10.98 -20.52
N VAL A 220 -7.65 -10.41 -21.22
CA VAL A 220 -7.84 -9.26 -22.12
C VAL A 220 -7.89 -9.73 -23.57
N LEU A 221 -8.99 -9.41 -24.25
CA LEU A 221 -9.24 -9.77 -25.63
C LEU A 221 -9.23 -8.51 -26.50
N ASP A 222 -8.70 -8.65 -27.71
CA ASP A 222 -8.66 -7.59 -28.70
C ASP A 222 -8.72 -8.22 -30.10
N LYS A 223 -9.82 -7.99 -30.82
CA LYS A 223 -9.99 -8.50 -32.19
C LYS A 223 -9.28 -7.65 -33.23
N GLU A 224 -8.95 -6.40 -32.87
CA GLU A 224 -8.21 -5.53 -33.77
C GLU A 224 -6.80 -6.07 -33.99
N ASN A 225 -6.41 -6.21 -35.25
CA ASN A 225 -5.09 -6.74 -35.63
C ASN A 225 -4.78 -8.15 -35.08
N ALA A 226 -5.78 -8.95 -34.79
CA ALA A 226 -5.63 -10.28 -34.17
C ALA A 226 -4.70 -11.19 -34.96
N THR A 227 -4.80 -11.21 -36.28
CA THR A 227 -3.97 -12.04 -37.20
C THR A 227 -2.49 -11.66 -37.19
N ALA A 228 -2.16 -10.43 -36.83
CA ALA A 228 -0.77 -9.95 -36.72
C ALA A 228 -0.15 -10.16 -35.33
N ARG A 229 -0.93 -10.63 -34.35
CA ARG A 229 -0.46 -10.79 -32.97
C ARG A 229 0.48 -11.97 -32.83
N LYS A 230 1.71 -11.71 -32.36
CA LYS A 230 2.80 -12.70 -32.29
C LYS A 230 2.93 -13.37 -30.90
N GLY A 231 2.24 -12.87 -29.90
CA GLY A 231 2.36 -13.37 -28.53
C GLY A 231 1.21 -12.93 -27.63
N VAL A 232 1.21 -13.47 -26.43
CA VAL A 232 0.29 -13.11 -25.33
C VAL A 232 1.09 -12.32 -24.29
N PHE A 233 0.64 -11.12 -23.97
CA PHE A 233 1.31 -10.32 -22.93
C PHE A 233 0.85 -10.77 -21.55
N MET A 234 1.75 -11.22 -20.73
CA MET A 234 1.46 -11.78 -19.41
C MET A 234 2.01 -10.90 -18.30
N ILE A 235 1.19 -10.65 -17.28
CA ILE A 235 1.58 -9.95 -16.05
C ILE A 235 1.25 -10.84 -14.85
N ASP A 236 2.20 -11.06 -13.97
CA ASP A 236 1.96 -11.63 -12.65
C ASP A 236 1.97 -10.53 -11.58
N ALA A 237 0.79 -10.00 -11.25
CA ALA A 237 0.60 -9.01 -10.20
C ALA A 237 0.22 -9.63 -8.84
N SER A 238 0.37 -10.94 -8.67
CA SER A 238 -0.10 -11.68 -7.50
C SER A 238 0.49 -11.21 -6.17
N LYS A 239 1.63 -10.52 -6.19
CA LYS A 239 2.35 -10.04 -4.99
C LYS A 239 2.11 -8.55 -4.67
N GLY A 240 1.44 -7.80 -5.57
CA GLY A 240 1.15 -6.37 -5.39
C GLY A 240 -0.17 -6.15 -4.65
N PHE A 241 -0.15 -6.06 -3.33
CA PHE A 241 -1.36 -5.79 -2.52
C PHE A 241 -1.00 -5.37 -1.09
N ILE A 242 -2.00 -4.84 -0.39
CA ILE A 242 -2.00 -4.70 1.08
C ILE A 242 -3.15 -5.50 1.69
N LYS A 243 -3.03 -5.81 2.98
CA LYS A 243 -4.13 -6.37 3.78
C LYS A 243 -5.15 -5.29 4.10
N ASP A 244 -6.43 -5.59 3.88
CA ASP A 244 -7.59 -4.77 4.26
C ASP A 244 -8.56 -5.67 5.05
N GLY A 245 -8.34 -5.76 6.34
CA GLY A 245 -8.99 -6.74 7.20
C GLY A 245 -8.63 -8.18 6.81
N ASN A 246 -9.64 -8.99 6.49
CA ASN A 246 -9.47 -10.38 6.06
C ASN A 246 -9.32 -10.53 4.53
N LYS A 247 -9.23 -9.42 3.78
CA LYS A 247 -9.08 -9.37 2.32
C LYS A 247 -7.76 -8.73 1.92
N ASN A 248 -7.40 -8.96 0.67
CA ASN A 248 -6.34 -8.21 0.00
C ASN A 248 -6.98 -7.07 -0.80
N ARG A 249 -6.24 -5.99 -1.00
CA ARG A 249 -6.64 -4.84 -1.79
C ARG A 249 -5.45 -4.34 -2.62
N LEU A 250 -5.68 -4.00 -3.90
CA LEU A 250 -4.68 -3.32 -4.72
C LEU A 250 -4.52 -1.87 -4.25
N ARG A 251 -3.27 -1.43 -4.12
CA ARG A 251 -2.92 -0.03 -3.88
C ARG A 251 -2.98 0.78 -5.17
N GLU A 252 -2.91 2.07 -5.09
CA GLU A 252 -2.87 2.94 -6.27
C GLU A 252 -1.64 2.62 -7.16
N GLN A 253 -0.48 2.39 -6.54
CA GLN A 253 0.73 1.96 -7.25
C GLN A 253 0.56 0.63 -7.99
N ASP A 254 -0.14 -0.34 -7.39
CA ASP A 254 -0.35 -1.65 -8.01
C ASP A 254 -1.24 -1.52 -9.26
N ILE A 255 -2.32 -0.73 -9.15
CA ILE A 255 -3.20 -0.42 -10.28
C ILE A 255 -2.42 0.26 -11.40
N HIS A 256 -1.65 1.30 -11.07
CA HIS A 256 -0.90 2.08 -12.03
C HIS A 256 0.17 1.22 -12.73
N ARG A 257 0.92 0.44 -11.96
CA ARG A 257 1.95 -0.46 -12.49
C ARG A 257 1.39 -1.50 -13.45
N ILE A 258 0.24 -2.13 -13.10
CA ILE A 258 -0.44 -3.07 -13.99
C ILE A 258 -0.83 -2.38 -15.31
N VAL A 259 -1.48 -1.22 -15.21
CA VAL A 259 -2.00 -0.48 -16.38
C VAL A 259 -0.86 0.00 -17.27
N ASP A 260 0.16 0.62 -16.71
CA ASP A 260 1.34 1.13 -17.42
C ASP A 260 2.06 0.00 -18.18
N THR A 261 2.37 -1.09 -17.45
CA THR A 261 3.07 -2.24 -18.01
C THR A 261 2.26 -2.90 -19.12
N PHE A 262 0.94 -3.08 -18.90
CA PHE A 262 0.05 -3.69 -19.90
C PHE A 262 -0.12 -2.81 -21.14
N THR A 263 -0.31 -1.52 -20.96
CA THR A 263 -0.56 -0.58 -22.07
C THR A 263 0.66 -0.43 -22.97
N ARG A 264 1.84 -0.35 -22.36
CA ARG A 264 3.11 -0.23 -23.08
C ARG A 264 3.66 -1.56 -23.57
N GLN A 265 3.13 -2.68 -23.06
CA GLN A 265 3.64 -4.05 -23.29
C GLN A 265 5.16 -4.15 -23.05
N THR A 266 5.60 -3.57 -21.95
CA THR A 266 7.01 -3.54 -21.57
C THR A 266 7.36 -4.78 -20.76
N ASP A 267 8.38 -5.52 -21.18
CA ASP A 267 8.91 -6.63 -20.41
C ASP A 267 9.55 -6.10 -19.11
N VAL A 268 9.12 -6.64 -18.00
CA VAL A 268 9.64 -6.31 -16.66
C VAL A 268 10.07 -7.61 -15.98
N PRO A 269 11.35 -7.77 -15.66
CA PRO A 269 11.85 -8.98 -15.01
C PRO A 269 11.01 -9.39 -13.81
N ARG A 270 10.64 -10.66 -13.74
CA ARG A 270 9.86 -11.27 -12.64
C ARG A 270 8.45 -10.70 -12.43
N TYR A 271 7.94 -9.90 -13.39
CA TYR A 271 6.63 -9.27 -13.31
C TYR A 271 5.81 -9.38 -14.60
N ALA A 272 6.40 -9.06 -15.75
CA ALA A 272 5.67 -9.03 -17.02
C ALA A 272 6.54 -9.44 -18.20
N ARG A 273 5.92 -10.12 -19.18
CA ARG A 273 6.62 -10.59 -20.37
C ARG A 273 5.65 -10.77 -21.55
N LEU A 274 6.12 -10.42 -22.76
CA LEU A 274 5.48 -10.86 -23.99
C LEU A 274 5.91 -12.31 -24.29
N VAL A 275 4.97 -13.26 -24.18
CA VAL A 275 5.21 -14.68 -24.43
C VAL A 275 4.84 -14.99 -25.89
N PRO A 276 5.80 -15.39 -26.75
CA PRO A 276 5.53 -15.74 -28.15
C PRO A 276 4.52 -16.91 -28.27
N VAL A 277 3.70 -16.88 -29.33
CA VAL A 277 2.74 -17.96 -29.60
C VAL A 277 3.45 -19.31 -29.76
N ASP A 278 4.64 -19.32 -30.39
CA ASP A 278 5.44 -20.54 -30.58
C ASP A 278 5.88 -21.16 -29.25
N GLU A 279 6.24 -20.33 -28.26
CA GLU A 279 6.56 -20.81 -26.90
C GLU A 279 5.33 -21.37 -26.20
N VAL A 280 4.17 -20.75 -26.36
CA VAL A 280 2.90 -21.25 -25.79
C VAL A 280 2.50 -22.56 -26.45
N ALA A 281 2.74 -22.69 -27.75
CA ALA A 281 2.40 -23.87 -28.56
C ALA A 281 3.43 -25.01 -28.46
N ASP A 282 4.57 -24.77 -27.83
CA ASP A 282 5.59 -25.81 -27.60
C ASP A 282 4.96 -27.03 -26.90
N PRO A 283 5.24 -28.25 -27.33
CA PRO A 283 4.69 -29.48 -26.73
C PRO A 283 4.90 -29.57 -25.21
N LYS A 284 5.94 -28.94 -24.68
CA LYS A 284 6.18 -28.83 -23.23
C LYS A 284 5.14 -27.97 -22.52
N ASN A 285 4.62 -26.97 -23.19
CA ASN A 285 3.62 -26.03 -22.65
C ASN A 285 2.19 -26.42 -23.05
N ASP A 286 1.99 -26.95 -24.25
CA ASP A 286 0.71 -27.42 -24.78
C ASP A 286 -0.45 -26.43 -24.53
N PHE A 287 -0.25 -25.18 -24.90
CA PHE A 287 -1.18 -24.08 -24.68
C PHE A 287 -1.63 -23.89 -23.22
N ASN A 288 -0.85 -24.35 -22.27
CA ASN A 288 -1.03 -24.02 -20.86
C ASN A 288 -0.55 -22.58 -20.62
N LEU A 289 -1.46 -21.72 -20.15
CA LEU A 289 -1.21 -20.29 -19.95
C LEU A 289 -0.94 -19.94 -18.47
N ASN A 290 -0.63 -20.91 -17.63
CA ASN A 290 -0.33 -20.67 -16.23
C ASN A 290 0.91 -19.78 -16.06
N LEU A 291 0.75 -18.62 -15.46
CA LEU A 291 1.74 -17.55 -15.38
C LEU A 291 3.11 -17.98 -14.84
N PRO A 292 3.22 -18.80 -13.77
CA PRO A 292 4.52 -19.25 -13.26
C PRO A 292 5.36 -20.08 -14.24
N ARG A 293 4.79 -20.55 -15.34
CA ARG A 293 5.56 -21.22 -16.41
C ARG A 293 6.40 -20.24 -17.24
N TYR A 294 5.96 -18.98 -17.28
CA TYR A 294 6.53 -17.95 -18.16
C TYR A 294 7.19 -16.81 -17.38
N ILE A 295 6.74 -16.58 -16.14
CA ILE A 295 7.21 -15.52 -15.27
C ILE A 295 7.59 -16.15 -13.93
N ASP A 296 8.89 -16.26 -13.68
CA ASP A 296 9.38 -16.71 -12.38
C ASP A 296 9.39 -15.53 -11.40
N THR A 297 8.40 -15.49 -10.52
CA THR A 297 8.30 -14.50 -9.43
C THR A 297 8.92 -14.97 -8.12
N SER A 298 9.55 -16.16 -8.09
CA SER A 298 10.23 -16.64 -6.90
C SER A 298 11.39 -15.71 -6.54
N GLN A 299 11.64 -15.51 -5.27
CA GLN A 299 12.89 -14.87 -4.86
C GLN A 299 14.02 -15.87 -5.11
N PRO A 300 15.19 -15.44 -5.61
CA PRO A 300 16.35 -16.31 -5.69
C PRO A 300 16.57 -16.97 -4.32
N GLU A 301 16.67 -18.28 -4.31
CA GLU A 301 17.04 -18.99 -3.09
C GLU A 301 18.43 -18.50 -2.63
N ASP A 302 18.54 -18.27 -1.35
CA ASP A 302 19.79 -17.85 -0.73
C ASP A 302 20.68 -19.10 -0.56
N ILE A 303 21.39 -19.43 -1.62
CA ILE A 303 22.22 -20.64 -1.67
C ILE A 303 23.35 -20.51 -0.66
N GLN A 304 23.32 -21.35 0.37
CA GLN A 304 24.37 -21.42 1.38
C GLN A 304 25.69 -21.92 0.77
N ASP A 305 26.79 -21.27 1.12
CA ASP A 305 28.13 -21.64 0.67
C ASP A 305 28.83 -22.49 1.74
N ILE A 306 29.01 -23.80 1.47
CA ILE A 306 29.60 -24.74 2.42
C ILE A 306 31.04 -24.34 2.75
N ASP A 307 31.84 -23.91 1.77
CA ASP A 307 33.22 -23.50 1.98
C ASP A 307 33.32 -22.19 2.77
N GLY A 308 32.36 -21.27 2.58
CA GLY A 308 32.18 -20.09 3.42
C GLY A 308 31.91 -20.44 4.89
N HIS A 309 31.04 -21.42 5.16
CA HIS A 309 30.76 -21.91 6.52
C HIS A 309 31.93 -22.65 7.15
N LEU A 310 32.72 -23.37 6.36
CA LEU A 310 33.87 -24.11 6.88
C LEU A 310 35.10 -23.25 7.16
N ARG A 311 35.32 -22.21 6.34
CA ARG A 311 36.58 -21.44 6.35
C ARG A 311 36.40 -19.95 6.59
N GLY A 312 35.15 -19.48 6.70
CA GLY A 312 34.80 -18.08 6.82
C GLY A 312 34.89 -17.31 5.49
N GLY A 313 34.47 -16.05 5.52
CA GLY A 313 34.45 -15.14 4.35
C GLY A 313 33.15 -15.20 3.56
N ILE A 314 32.70 -14.03 3.11
CA ILE A 314 31.48 -13.84 2.34
C ILE A 314 31.76 -14.21 0.89
N PRO A 315 31.02 -15.12 0.23
CA PRO A 315 31.18 -15.41 -1.18
C PRO A 315 30.96 -14.18 -2.03
N GLU A 316 31.85 -13.89 -2.99
CA GLU A 316 31.71 -12.73 -3.89
C GLU A 316 30.41 -12.79 -4.69
N ARG A 317 29.91 -13.99 -5.07
CA ARG A 317 28.61 -14.16 -5.74
C ARG A 317 27.44 -13.60 -4.92
N ASP A 318 27.49 -13.70 -3.59
CA ASP A 318 26.43 -13.18 -2.71
C ASP A 318 26.49 -11.64 -2.65
N LEU A 319 27.69 -11.08 -2.75
CA LEU A 319 27.88 -9.61 -2.92
C LEU A 319 27.46 -9.16 -4.32
N ASP A 320 27.75 -9.94 -5.37
CA ASP A 320 27.37 -9.62 -6.75
C ASP A 320 25.85 -9.69 -6.95
N ALA A 321 25.12 -10.43 -6.13
CA ALA A 321 23.67 -10.39 -6.10
C ALA A 321 23.11 -8.99 -5.75
N LEU A 322 23.92 -8.11 -5.14
CA LEU A 322 23.60 -6.71 -4.86
C LEU A 322 24.06 -5.76 -6.00
N SER A 323 24.20 -6.28 -7.21
CA SER A 323 24.72 -5.54 -8.39
C SER A 323 23.98 -4.22 -8.68
N GLU A 324 22.69 -4.12 -8.37
CA GLU A 324 21.94 -2.88 -8.54
C GLU A 324 22.49 -1.76 -7.66
N TYR A 325 22.85 -2.08 -6.41
CA TYR A 325 23.48 -1.13 -5.51
C TYR A 325 24.91 -0.79 -5.97
N TRP A 326 25.68 -1.80 -6.36
CA TRP A 326 27.08 -1.58 -6.76
C TRP A 326 27.25 -0.81 -8.07
N ARG A 327 26.23 -0.85 -8.94
CA ARG A 327 26.20 -0.01 -10.14
C ARG A 327 26.09 1.48 -9.82
N VAL A 328 25.44 1.82 -8.70
CA VAL A 328 25.23 3.20 -8.24
C VAL A 328 26.31 3.61 -7.23
N LEU A 329 26.78 2.67 -6.43
CA LEU A 329 27.67 2.85 -5.28
C LEU A 329 28.92 1.96 -5.35
N PRO A 330 29.71 1.99 -6.47
CA PRO A 330 30.84 1.08 -6.64
C PRO A 330 31.98 1.32 -5.62
N ALA A 331 32.24 2.57 -5.23
CA ALA A 331 33.27 2.88 -4.26
C ALA A 331 32.83 2.55 -2.82
N VAL A 332 31.53 2.55 -2.51
CA VAL A 332 30.99 2.02 -1.25
C VAL A 332 31.35 0.54 -1.11
N ARG A 333 31.14 -0.28 -2.16
CA ARG A 333 31.57 -1.69 -2.15
C ARG A 333 33.06 -1.81 -1.82
N ALA A 334 33.90 -1.04 -2.49
CA ALA A 334 35.35 -1.07 -2.28
C ALA A 334 35.79 -0.57 -0.89
N ALA A 335 35.02 0.35 -0.31
CA ALA A 335 35.26 0.84 1.06
C ALA A 335 34.88 -0.19 2.13
N LEU A 336 33.83 -0.98 1.89
CA LEU A 336 33.30 -1.94 2.86
C LEU A 336 34.00 -3.30 2.83
N PHE A 337 34.48 -3.76 1.67
CA PHE A 337 34.98 -5.11 1.50
C PHE A 337 36.44 -5.16 1.03
N GLU A 338 37.11 -6.22 1.46
CA GLU A 338 38.45 -6.62 0.98
C GLU A 338 38.48 -8.13 0.73
N SER A 339 39.56 -8.63 0.06
CA SER A 339 39.75 -10.05 -0.15
C SER A 339 39.94 -10.79 1.19
N ALA A 340 39.22 -11.87 1.40
CA ALA A 340 39.37 -12.73 2.58
C ALA A 340 40.63 -13.64 2.54
N GLY A 341 41.64 -13.30 1.71
CA GLY A 341 42.88 -14.06 1.56
C GLY A 341 42.76 -15.33 0.70
N ARG A 342 41.59 -15.58 0.12
CA ARG A 342 41.33 -16.65 -0.83
C ARG A 342 40.46 -16.19 -2.00
N PRO A 343 40.64 -16.75 -3.21
CA PRO A 343 39.87 -16.35 -4.37
C PRO A 343 38.37 -16.57 -4.20
N GLY A 344 37.53 -15.59 -4.61
CA GLY A 344 36.07 -15.68 -4.58
C GLY A 344 35.42 -15.41 -3.23
N TYR A 345 36.19 -14.95 -2.25
CA TYR A 345 35.68 -14.60 -0.92
C TYR A 345 36.17 -13.25 -0.44
N ALA A 346 35.28 -12.49 0.17
CA ALA A 346 35.53 -11.18 0.74
C ALA A 346 35.30 -11.15 2.25
N SER A 347 35.89 -10.19 2.93
CA SER A 347 35.65 -9.86 4.34
C SER A 347 35.29 -8.39 4.50
N LEU A 348 34.58 -8.03 5.56
CA LEU A 348 34.35 -6.64 5.92
C LEU A 348 35.64 -6.00 6.43
N LYS A 349 35.92 -4.77 5.99
CA LYS A 349 37.01 -3.91 6.49
C LYS A 349 36.69 -3.26 7.82
N LEU A 350 35.39 -3.15 8.16
CA LEU A 350 34.86 -2.40 9.28
C LEU A 350 34.00 -3.31 10.18
N PRO A 351 33.90 -3.01 11.48
CA PRO A 351 32.93 -3.65 12.35
C PRO A 351 31.50 -3.45 11.84
N LEU A 352 30.63 -4.45 12.05
CA LEU A 352 29.23 -4.40 11.62
C LEU A 352 28.47 -3.18 12.12
N THR A 353 28.82 -2.70 13.31
CA THR A 353 28.23 -1.49 13.93
C THR A 353 28.52 -0.21 13.15
N GLU A 354 29.59 -0.18 12.38
CA GLU A 354 30.06 1.00 11.64
C GLU A 354 29.59 1.00 10.16
N VAL A 355 29.12 -0.14 9.64
CA VAL A 355 28.72 -0.31 8.23
C VAL A 355 27.66 0.73 7.82
N LYS A 356 26.63 0.93 8.64
CA LYS A 356 25.58 1.92 8.35
C LYS A 356 26.14 3.34 8.24
N ALA A 357 26.99 3.73 9.19
CA ALA A 357 27.60 5.06 9.20
C ALA A 357 28.54 5.26 8.00
N ALA A 358 29.30 4.21 7.63
CA ALA A 358 30.17 4.24 6.47
C ALA A 358 29.39 4.41 5.15
N ILE A 359 28.23 3.74 5.00
CA ILE A 359 27.37 3.91 3.81
C ILE A 359 26.81 5.32 3.76
N LEU A 360 26.18 5.79 4.84
CA LEU A 360 25.53 7.10 4.90
C LEU A 360 26.50 8.26 4.71
N GLY A 361 27.74 8.15 5.26
CA GLY A 361 28.77 9.16 5.16
C GLY A 361 29.57 9.11 3.85
N HIS A 362 29.38 8.12 3.00
CA HIS A 362 30.13 7.98 1.76
C HIS A 362 29.67 8.99 0.69
N GLY A 363 30.65 9.59 -0.02
CA GLY A 363 30.36 10.60 -1.04
C GLY A 363 29.43 10.13 -2.17
N GLU A 364 29.48 8.87 -2.58
CA GLU A 364 28.56 8.31 -3.58
C GLU A 364 27.13 8.23 -3.05
N PHE A 365 26.95 7.84 -1.79
CA PHE A 365 25.61 7.80 -1.20
C PHE A 365 25.02 9.19 -0.99
N THR A 366 25.86 10.13 -0.57
CA THR A 366 25.47 11.56 -0.47
C THR A 366 25.08 12.13 -1.84
N ALA A 367 25.83 11.81 -2.90
CA ALA A 367 25.52 12.25 -4.26
C ALA A 367 24.21 11.61 -4.77
N PHE A 368 24.00 10.32 -4.50
CA PHE A 368 22.74 9.62 -4.81
C PHE A 368 21.54 10.29 -4.11
N THR A 369 21.65 10.55 -2.81
CA THR A 369 20.60 11.23 -2.02
C THR A 369 20.32 12.64 -2.57
N ALA A 370 21.37 13.41 -2.86
CA ALA A 370 21.24 14.76 -3.43
C ALA A 370 20.51 14.74 -4.78
N ALA A 371 20.88 13.82 -5.67
CA ALA A 371 20.24 13.67 -6.98
C ALA A 371 18.75 13.29 -6.87
N ALA A 372 18.37 12.44 -5.93
CA ALA A 372 16.97 12.07 -5.68
C ALA A 372 16.17 13.25 -5.11
N LEU A 373 16.74 14.00 -4.15
CA LEU A 373 16.12 15.20 -3.60
C LEU A 373 15.98 16.33 -4.62
N GLU A 374 16.93 16.46 -5.56
CA GLU A 374 16.84 17.42 -6.66
C GLU A 374 15.68 17.08 -7.61
N ARG A 375 15.43 15.80 -7.90
CA ARG A 375 14.24 15.38 -8.66
C ARG A 375 12.95 15.80 -7.96
N PHE A 376 12.86 15.58 -6.65
CA PHE A 376 11.72 16.02 -5.86
C PHE A 376 11.59 17.55 -5.86
N ALA A 377 12.69 18.28 -5.70
CA ALA A 377 12.69 19.75 -5.74
C ALA A 377 12.23 20.28 -7.11
N THR A 378 12.65 19.66 -8.20
CA THR A 378 12.22 19.99 -9.57
C THR A 378 10.72 19.77 -9.73
N TRP A 379 10.21 18.62 -9.29
CA TRP A 379 8.78 18.33 -9.30
C TRP A 379 8.00 19.32 -8.41
N ARG A 380 8.48 19.61 -7.21
CA ARG A 380 7.90 20.61 -6.31
C ARG A 380 7.79 21.97 -6.98
N ALA A 381 8.86 22.44 -7.60
CA ALA A 381 8.88 23.74 -8.29
C ALA A 381 7.86 23.83 -9.44
N ALA A 382 7.67 22.75 -10.19
CA ALA A 382 6.71 22.66 -11.29
C ALA A 382 5.25 22.52 -10.79
N THR A 383 5.04 21.90 -9.63
CA THR A 383 3.72 21.56 -9.10
C THR A 383 3.16 22.65 -8.17
N THR A 384 4.00 23.33 -7.40
CA THR A 384 3.58 24.39 -6.47
C THR A 384 2.68 25.47 -7.13
N PRO A 385 2.98 25.99 -8.33
CA PRO A 385 2.11 26.97 -8.98
C PRO A 385 0.69 26.43 -9.26
N GLN A 386 0.56 25.13 -9.60
CA GLN A 386 -0.73 24.49 -9.86
C GLN A 386 -1.53 24.34 -8.56
N LEU A 387 -0.87 23.97 -7.47
CA LEU A 387 -1.49 23.86 -6.15
C LEU A 387 -1.95 25.23 -5.62
N VAL A 388 -1.13 26.26 -5.74
CA VAL A 388 -1.44 27.64 -5.33
C VAL A 388 -2.57 28.25 -6.19
N ALA A 389 -2.65 27.86 -7.48
CA ALA A 389 -3.72 28.32 -8.38
C ALA A 389 -5.05 27.58 -8.18
N PHE A 390 -5.04 26.44 -7.47
CA PHE A 390 -6.26 25.71 -7.15
C PHE A 390 -7.17 26.57 -6.26
N GLY A 391 -8.47 26.58 -6.52
CA GLY A 391 -9.40 27.47 -5.83
C GLY A 391 -10.84 27.00 -5.92
N LYS A 392 -11.78 27.92 -5.71
CA LYS A 392 -13.22 27.64 -5.80
C LYS A 392 -13.57 27.02 -7.14
N ASP A 393 -14.48 26.05 -7.10
CA ASP A 393 -14.91 25.26 -8.26
C ASP A 393 -13.80 24.41 -8.89
N GLY A 394 -12.65 24.30 -8.23
CA GLY A 394 -11.55 23.41 -8.63
C GLY A 394 -11.97 21.94 -8.58
N HIS A 395 -11.34 21.12 -9.42
CA HIS A 395 -11.62 19.69 -9.48
C HIS A 395 -10.51 18.88 -8.81
N PRO A 396 -10.66 18.46 -7.53
CA PRO A 396 -9.61 17.74 -6.79
C PRO A 396 -9.09 16.50 -7.52
N LYS A 397 -10.00 15.73 -8.15
CA LYS A 397 -9.65 14.53 -8.90
C LYS A 397 -8.76 14.81 -10.13
N ALA A 398 -8.97 15.92 -10.81
CA ALA A 398 -8.14 16.32 -11.94
C ALA A 398 -6.76 16.79 -11.47
N LEU A 399 -6.71 17.52 -10.36
CA LEU A 399 -5.48 17.99 -9.74
C LEU A 399 -4.57 16.81 -9.37
N ILE A 400 -5.08 15.86 -8.57
CA ILE A 400 -4.26 14.72 -8.14
C ILE A 400 -3.79 13.87 -9.33
N ALA A 401 -4.62 13.66 -10.35
CA ALA A 401 -4.22 12.94 -11.54
C ALA A 401 -3.01 13.60 -12.22
N THR A 402 -3.01 14.92 -12.34
CA THR A 402 -1.91 15.66 -12.98
C THR A 402 -0.63 15.62 -12.16
N ILE A 403 -0.71 15.93 -10.86
CA ILE A 403 0.49 16.03 -10.01
C ILE A 403 1.11 14.66 -9.72
N ALA A 404 0.27 13.62 -9.61
CA ALA A 404 0.75 12.26 -9.35
C ALA A 404 1.44 11.65 -10.57
N GLU A 405 0.91 11.85 -11.78
CA GLU A 405 1.57 11.42 -13.02
C GLU A 405 2.92 12.13 -13.21
N SER A 406 2.98 13.44 -12.95
CA SER A 406 4.25 14.18 -13.07
C SER A 406 5.29 13.73 -12.05
N LEU A 407 4.87 13.35 -10.82
CA LEU A 407 5.77 12.79 -9.81
C LEU A 407 6.32 11.42 -10.25
N LEU A 408 5.43 10.53 -10.68
CA LEU A 408 5.81 9.21 -11.20
C LEU A 408 6.82 9.33 -12.34
N GLU A 409 6.55 10.19 -13.32
CA GLU A 409 7.46 10.40 -14.47
C GLU A 409 8.83 10.94 -14.02
N GLY A 410 8.87 11.87 -13.07
CA GLY A 410 10.11 12.42 -12.51
C GLY A 410 11.03 11.38 -11.86
N PHE A 411 10.44 10.30 -11.33
CA PHE A 411 11.18 9.24 -10.64
C PHE A 411 11.41 7.96 -11.46
N LYS A 412 10.83 7.79 -12.65
CA LYS A 412 10.97 6.57 -13.48
C LYS A 412 12.42 6.16 -13.75
N SER A 413 13.33 7.12 -13.85
CA SER A 413 14.76 6.85 -14.09
C SER A 413 15.61 7.04 -12.82
N ALA A 414 15.01 7.15 -11.64
CA ALA A 414 15.76 7.27 -10.40
C ALA A 414 16.37 5.92 -10.02
N PRO A 415 17.70 5.82 -9.86
CA PRO A 415 18.32 4.55 -9.48
C PRO A 415 17.93 4.20 -8.04
N LEU A 416 17.82 2.91 -7.73
CA LEU A 416 17.53 2.34 -6.40
C LEU A 416 16.19 2.76 -5.76
N LEU A 417 15.41 3.60 -6.43
CA LEU A 417 14.08 4.02 -5.99
C LEU A 417 13.03 3.46 -6.96
N ASP A 418 11.97 2.86 -6.42
CA ASP A 418 10.81 2.50 -7.23
C ASP A 418 9.89 3.73 -7.36
N ALA A 419 9.71 4.20 -8.59
CA ALA A 419 8.84 5.35 -8.87
C ALA A 419 7.39 5.13 -8.41
N TYR A 420 6.93 3.87 -8.41
CA TYR A 420 5.58 3.53 -7.94
C TYR A 420 5.47 3.61 -6.41
N ASP A 421 6.54 3.35 -5.65
CA ASP A 421 6.55 3.57 -4.21
C ASP A 421 6.45 5.07 -3.88
N ILE A 422 7.21 5.92 -4.60
CA ILE A 422 7.13 7.39 -4.46
C ILE A 422 5.71 7.89 -4.83
N TYR A 423 5.13 7.36 -5.92
CA TYR A 423 3.76 7.65 -6.31
C TYR A 423 2.76 7.26 -5.21
N GLN A 424 2.92 6.08 -4.59
CA GLN A 424 2.04 5.62 -3.52
C GLN A 424 2.07 6.55 -2.31
N HIS A 425 3.22 7.06 -1.94
CA HIS A 425 3.34 8.02 -0.83
C HIS A 425 2.51 9.29 -1.06
N LEU A 426 2.51 9.82 -2.28
CA LEU A 426 1.63 10.93 -2.62
C LEU A 426 0.15 10.51 -2.54
N MET A 427 -0.20 9.32 -3.04
CA MET A 427 -1.59 8.84 -3.03
C MET A 427 -2.10 8.55 -1.62
N ASP A 428 -1.26 8.03 -0.73
CA ASP A 428 -1.60 7.82 0.68
C ASP A 428 -1.84 9.17 1.38
N TYR A 429 -0.93 10.12 1.21
CA TYR A 429 -1.07 11.45 1.80
C TYR A 429 -2.25 12.23 1.21
N TRP A 430 -2.54 12.03 -0.09
CA TRP A 430 -3.75 12.55 -0.71
C TRP A 430 -5.00 12.01 -0.03
N ALA A 431 -5.11 10.71 0.12
CA ALA A 431 -6.27 10.07 0.73
C ALA A 431 -6.44 10.40 2.22
N GLU A 432 -5.33 10.62 2.92
CA GLU A 432 -5.30 10.92 4.36
C GLU A 432 -5.60 12.39 4.66
N THR A 433 -5.19 13.32 3.80
CA THR A 433 -5.20 14.75 4.13
C THR A 433 -5.55 15.66 2.94
N MET A 434 -4.79 15.59 1.83
CA MET A 434 -4.88 16.60 0.76
C MET A 434 -6.22 16.60 0.06
N GLN A 435 -6.90 15.46 -0.03
CA GLN A 435 -8.22 15.36 -0.66
C GLN A 435 -9.25 16.22 0.05
N ASP A 436 -9.34 16.10 1.37
CA ASP A 436 -10.30 16.86 2.18
C ASP A 436 -9.97 18.35 2.16
N ASP A 437 -8.68 18.70 2.27
CA ASP A 437 -8.22 20.09 2.10
C ASP A 437 -8.65 20.66 0.74
N CYS A 438 -8.47 19.92 -0.35
CA CYS A 438 -8.87 20.37 -1.68
C CYS A 438 -10.39 20.54 -1.83
N TYR A 439 -11.19 19.67 -1.20
CA TYR A 439 -12.65 19.86 -1.17
C TYR A 439 -13.06 21.10 -0.38
N LEU A 440 -12.42 21.38 0.76
CA LEU A 440 -12.64 22.61 1.53
C LEU A 440 -12.28 23.85 0.68
N ILE A 441 -11.13 23.83 0.01
CA ILE A 441 -10.70 24.94 -0.84
C ILE A 441 -11.65 25.12 -2.04
N ALA A 442 -12.10 24.02 -2.66
CA ALA A 442 -13.06 24.10 -3.77
C ALA A 442 -14.42 24.67 -3.35
N ALA A 443 -14.86 24.41 -2.12
CA ALA A 443 -16.12 24.93 -1.58
C ALA A 443 -16.00 26.39 -1.09
N ASP A 444 -15.02 26.67 -0.23
CA ASP A 444 -14.94 27.91 0.52
C ASP A 444 -13.81 28.85 0.07
N GLY A 445 -12.87 28.36 -0.74
CA GLY A 445 -11.62 29.05 -1.08
C GLY A 445 -10.55 28.87 0.00
N TRP A 446 -9.47 29.63 -0.12
CA TRP A 446 -8.35 29.61 0.82
C TRP A 446 -8.68 30.34 2.12
N VAL A 447 -9.45 29.69 2.98
CA VAL A 447 -9.94 30.28 4.23
C VAL A 447 -9.57 29.40 5.42
N ALA A 448 -8.85 29.97 6.38
CA ALA A 448 -8.49 29.33 7.64
C ALA A 448 -9.34 29.91 8.79
N ARG A 449 -10.46 29.26 9.12
CA ARG A 449 -11.35 29.67 10.22
C ARG A 449 -11.36 28.62 11.33
N PRO A 450 -10.93 28.95 12.55
CA PRO A 450 -11.05 28.04 13.67
C PRO A 450 -12.52 27.88 14.08
N THR A 451 -12.92 26.65 14.33
CA THR A 451 -14.26 26.26 14.82
C THR A 451 -14.15 25.73 16.25
N ARG A 452 -15.10 26.14 17.13
CA ARG A 452 -15.15 25.62 18.49
C ARG A 452 -15.65 24.19 18.52
N ILE A 453 -14.97 23.36 19.32
CA ILE A 453 -15.37 21.99 19.59
C ILE A 453 -16.22 21.99 20.86
N VAL A 454 -17.53 21.78 20.72
CA VAL A 454 -18.48 21.73 21.85
C VAL A 454 -19.00 20.29 21.97
N GLU A 455 -18.67 19.67 23.08
CA GLU A 455 -19.17 18.32 23.41
C GLU A 455 -20.38 18.44 24.36
N THR A 456 -21.48 17.80 24.02
CA THR A 456 -22.66 17.75 24.87
C THR A 456 -22.67 16.43 25.65
N ASP A 457 -22.63 16.52 26.99
CA ASP A 457 -22.67 15.34 27.86
C ASP A 457 -24.05 14.65 27.83
N LYS A 458 -24.13 13.46 28.41
CA LYS A 458 -25.38 12.69 28.49
C LYS A 458 -26.51 13.42 29.23
N LYS A 459 -26.21 14.50 29.92
CA LYS A 459 -27.18 15.33 30.67
C LYS A 459 -27.52 16.63 29.92
N GLY A 460 -27.09 16.78 28.65
CA GLY A 460 -27.37 17.98 27.83
C GLY A 460 -26.49 19.19 28.16
N LYS A 461 -25.48 19.07 29.04
CA LYS A 461 -24.59 20.18 29.37
C LYS A 461 -23.49 20.26 28.32
N GLN A 462 -23.33 21.42 27.71
CA GLN A 462 -22.28 21.72 26.76
C GLN A 462 -20.96 21.98 27.50
N LYS A 463 -19.88 21.35 27.01
CA LYS A 463 -18.52 21.55 27.47
C LYS A 463 -17.66 21.98 26.29
N ASP A 464 -17.03 23.11 26.40
CA ASP A 464 -16.04 23.58 25.43
C ASP A 464 -14.77 22.71 25.58
N LYS A 465 -14.34 22.10 24.45
CA LYS A 465 -13.16 21.24 24.32
C LYS A 465 -12.02 21.93 23.55
N GLY A 466 -12.13 23.23 23.33
CA GLY A 466 -11.18 23.99 22.55
C GLY A 466 -11.66 24.25 21.12
N TRP A 467 -10.75 24.28 20.21
CA TRP A 467 -11.00 24.64 18.82
C TRP A 467 -10.12 23.86 17.86
N THR A 468 -10.53 23.82 16.60
CA THR A 468 -9.76 23.21 15.51
C THR A 468 -9.92 24.05 14.24
N CYS A 469 -8.96 23.91 13.34
CA CYS A 469 -9.06 24.40 11.97
C CYS A 469 -8.57 23.29 11.05
N GLU A 470 -9.44 22.79 10.20
CA GLU A 470 -9.17 21.63 9.35
C GLU A 470 -8.09 21.96 8.30
N LEU A 471 -8.24 23.04 7.56
CA LEU A 471 -7.31 23.41 6.49
C LEU A 471 -5.91 23.74 7.04
N VAL A 472 -5.85 24.53 8.11
CA VAL A 472 -4.60 24.96 8.75
C VAL A 472 -4.61 24.54 10.22
N PRO A 473 -4.11 23.35 10.58
CA PRO A 473 -4.01 22.90 11.97
C PRO A 473 -3.19 23.84 12.86
N LYS A 474 -3.50 23.92 14.17
CA LYS A 474 -2.79 24.74 15.18
C LYS A 474 -1.27 24.56 15.09
N SER A 475 -0.82 23.32 14.90
CA SER A 475 0.62 23.01 14.84
C SER A 475 1.38 23.78 13.75
N LEU A 476 0.77 24.07 12.62
CA LEU A 476 1.39 24.85 11.54
C LEU A 476 1.54 26.32 11.93
N ILE A 477 0.50 26.89 12.54
CA ILE A 477 0.57 28.26 13.05
C ILE A 477 1.66 28.39 14.12
N VAL A 478 1.71 27.45 15.05
CA VAL A 478 2.70 27.43 16.13
C VAL A 478 4.11 27.27 15.56
N ALA A 479 4.33 26.29 14.67
CA ALA A 479 5.64 26.04 14.09
C ALA A 479 6.19 27.26 13.32
N ARG A 480 5.32 28.00 12.60
CA ARG A 480 5.76 29.11 11.78
C ARG A 480 5.92 30.42 12.55
N TYR A 481 5.03 30.72 13.50
CA TYR A 481 4.96 32.03 14.14
C TYR A 481 5.36 32.03 15.60
N PHE A 482 5.31 30.90 16.29
CA PHE A 482 5.50 30.74 17.72
C PHE A 482 6.47 29.63 18.10
N ALA A 483 7.47 29.37 17.23
CA ALA A 483 8.46 28.33 17.45
C ALA A 483 9.28 28.53 18.73
N ARG A 484 9.52 29.79 19.13
CA ARG A 484 10.25 30.10 20.37
C ARG A 484 9.43 29.76 21.61
N GLU A 485 8.14 30.10 21.58
CA GLU A 485 7.21 29.83 22.67
C GLU A 485 6.99 28.31 22.81
N GLN A 486 6.89 27.59 21.69
CA GLN A 486 6.83 26.12 21.70
C GLN A 486 8.09 25.51 22.27
N TYR A 487 9.27 25.95 21.85
CA TYR A 487 10.54 25.47 22.38
C TYR A 487 10.66 25.70 23.89
N ALA A 488 10.21 26.87 24.38
CA ALA A 488 10.20 27.18 25.82
C ALA A 488 9.21 26.29 26.59
N LEU A 489 8.07 25.94 25.99
CA LEU A 489 7.11 25.01 26.56
C LEU A 489 7.67 23.58 26.60
N ASP A 490 8.28 23.11 25.49
CA ASP A 490 8.90 21.79 25.41
C ASP A 490 10.03 21.62 26.42
N ALA A 491 10.87 22.67 26.62
CA ALA A 491 11.91 22.65 27.63
C ALA A 491 11.34 22.49 29.06
N LYS A 492 10.25 23.20 29.37
CA LYS A 492 9.58 23.06 30.69
C LYS A 492 8.87 21.72 30.85
N GLN A 493 8.35 21.15 29.78
CA GLN A 493 7.77 19.79 29.78
C GLN A 493 8.87 18.76 30.07
N ALA A 494 10.06 18.89 29.47
CA ALA A 494 11.20 18.02 29.73
C ALA A 494 11.67 18.14 31.18
N GLU A 495 11.73 19.37 31.73
CA GLU A 495 12.05 19.60 33.17
C GLU A 495 11.00 18.94 34.09
N LEU A 496 9.73 19.04 33.73
CA LEU A 496 8.64 18.40 34.46
C LEU A 496 8.73 16.86 34.40
N GLU A 497 8.98 16.29 33.25
CA GLU A 497 9.17 14.85 33.08
C GLU A 497 10.35 14.34 33.89
N ALA A 498 11.49 15.05 33.87
CA ALA A 498 12.64 14.71 34.66
C ALA A 498 12.33 14.76 36.17
N SER A 499 11.64 15.82 36.63
CA SER A 499 11.25 15.96 38.04
C SER A 499 10.26 14.85 38.46
N THR A 500 9.31 14.50 37.60
CA THR A 500 8.35 13.40 37.85
C THR A 500 9.07 12.04 37.92
N SER A 501 10.04 11.79 37.03
CA SER A 501 10.86 10.57 37.06
C SER A 501 11.68 10.47 38.35
N THR A 502 12.36 11.55 38.72
CA THR A 502 13.17 11.59 39.97
C THR A 502 12.29 11.37 41.20
N LEU A 503 11.05 11.92 41.21
CA LEU A 503 10.11 11.71 42.31
C LEU A 503 9.69 10.26 42.41
N ALA A 504 9.36 9.63 41.24
CA ALA A 504 8.99 8.24 41.19
C ALA A 504 10.13 7.29 41.60
N GLU A 505 11.38 7.59 41.18
CA GLU A 505 12.58 6.84 41.59
C GLU A 505 12.76 6.89 43.11
N LEU A 506 12.62 8.09 43.73
CA LEU A 506 12.72 8.26 45.16
C LEU A 506 11.60 7.54 45.92
N GLU A 507 10.36 7.54 45.36
CA GLU A 507 9.22 6.80 45.91
C GLU A 507 9.42 5.29 45.81
N ASP A 508 10.01 4.78 44.70
CA ASP A 508 10.31 3.35 44.53
C ASP A 508 11.42 2.90 45.49
N GLU A 509 12.49 3.72 45.64
CA GLU A 509 13.62 3.42 46.53
C GLU A 509 13.22 3.38 48.02
N HIS A 510 12.32 4.27 48.43
CA HIS A 510 11.95 4.45 49.84
C HIS A 510 10.50 4.10 50.18
N GLY A 511 9.71 3.59 49.22
CA GLY A 511 8.30 3.24 49.40
C GLY A 511 8.05 1.82 49.93
N GLY A 512 9.08 0.95 50.01
CA GLY A 512 8.98 -0.39 50.56
C GLY A 512 8.79 -0.42 52.07
N GLU A 513 8.49 -1.59 52.68
CA GLU A 513 8.25 -1.78 54.12
C GLU A 513 9.42 -1.30 55.00
N GLU A 514 10.67 -1.34 54.52
CA GLU A 514 11.87 -0.88 55.18
C GLU A 514 12.27 0.56 54.79
N GLY A 515 11.55 1.18 53.87
CA GLY A 515 11.83 2.52 53.37
C GLY A 515 11.16 3.63 54.18
N PHE A 516 11.74 4.82 54.15
CA PHE A 516 11.29 5.97 54.96
C PHE A 516 9.92 6.51 54.50
N LEU A 517 9.52 6.31 53.26
CA LEU A 517 8.21 6.69 52.71
C LEU A 517 7.17 5.59 52.92
N GLY A 518 7.58 4.32 53.05
CA GLY A 518 6.70 3.16 53.24
C GLY A 518 6.03 3.15 54.63
N ALA A 519 6.59 3.89 55.62
CA ALA A 519 6.02 4.06 56.95
C ALA A 519 4.82 5.04 56.99
N LEU A 520 4.53 5.74 55.88
CA LEU A 520 3.41 6.67 55.76
C LEU A 520 2.16 5.98 55.25
N ASP A 521 0.99 6.27 55.81
CA ASP A 521 -0.31 5.74 55.35
C ASP A 521 -0.56 6.13 53.88
N LYS A 522 -0.07 7.27 53.47
CA LYS A 522 -0.13 7.78 52.09
C LYS A 522 1.06 8.71 51.80
N ILE A 523 1.74 8.48 50.70
CA ILE A 523 2.79 9.38 50.21
C ILE A 523 2.12 10.64 49.63
N ALA A 524 1.94 11.65 50.45
CA ALA A 524 1.32 12.91 50.08
C ALA A 524 1.99 14.08 50.83
N LYS A 525 2.04 15.27 50.21
CA LYS A 525 2.73 16.45 50.71
C LYS A 525 2.39 16.78 52.17
N ALA A 526 1.11 16.61 52.56
CA ALA A 526 0.65 16.90 53.92
C ALA A 526 1.27 15.93 54.94
N GLU A 527 1.26 14.63 54.66
CA GLU A 527 1.74 13.57 55.53
C GLU A 527 3.28 13.59 55.65
N VAL A 528 3.98 13.72 54.49
CA VAL A 528 5.44 13.84 54.45
C VAL A 528 5.88 15.07 55.24
N SER A 529 5.20 16.23 55.09
CA SER A 529 5.51 17.46 55.85
C SER A 529 5.20 17.33 57.34
N ALA A 530 4.15 16.60 57.75
CA ALA A 530 3.82 16.32 59.14
C ALA A 530 4.89 15.42 59.77
N ARG A 531 5.27 14.34 59.10
CA ARG A 531 6.33 13.44 59.58
C ARG A 531 7.68 14.13 59.69
N LEU A 532 8.07 14.94 58.71
CA LEU A 532 9.30 15.72 58.79
C LEU A 532 9.34 16.71 59.99
N LYS A 533 8.19 17.29 60.35
CA LYS A 533 8.09 18.15 61.55
C LYS A 533 8.21 17.37 62.85
N GLU A 534 7.65 16.17 62.92
CA GLU A 534 7.69 15.27 64.06
C GLU A 534 9.14 14.87 64.41
N ILE A 535 9.90 14.43 63.39
CA ILE A 535 11.27 13.93 63.56
C ILE A 535 12.33 15.03 63.59
N LYS A 536 11.97 16.30 63.44
CA LYS A 536 12.92 17.45 63.33
C LYS A 536 13.90 17.56 64.50
N ARG A 537 13.55 17.07 65.70
CA ARG A 537 14.40 17.13 66.91
C ARG A 537 15.10 15.78 67.19
N ASP A 538 14.80 14.76 66.44
CA ASP A 538 15.39 13.45 66.61
C ASP A 538 16.74 13.35 65.88
N LYS A 539 17.79 13.08 66.65
CA LYS A 539 19.16 12.97 66.10
C LYS A 539 19.41 11.70 65.34
N ASP A 540 18.63 10.65 65.61
CA ASP A 540 18.79 9.35 64.97
C ASP A 540 18.02 9.24 63.65
N ALA A 541 17.05 10.15 63.43
CA ALA A 541 16.23 10.21 62.21
C ALA A 541 16.81 11.13 61.11
N LYS A 542 18.09 11.43 61.10
CA LYS A 542 18.71 12.36 60.12
C LYS A 542 18.59 11.87 58.67
N ALA A 543 18.72 10.55 58.41
CA ALA A 543 18.62 9.96 57.07
C ALA A 543 17.17 10.08 56.57
N GLU A 544 16.19 9.73 57.41
CA GLU A 544 14.77 9.86 57.08
C GLU A 544 14.41 11.32 56.80
N ALA A 545 14.85 12.26 57.64
CA ALA A 545 14.59 13.68 57.44
C ALA A 545 15.16 14.22 56.11
N ALA A 546 16.32 13.73 55.68
CA ALA A 546 16.93 14.12 54.41
C ALA A 546 16.07 13.63 53.20
N VAL A 547 15.63 12.39 53.22
CA VAL A 547 14.76 11.81 52.16
C VAL A 547 13.40 12.51 52.10
N LEU A 548 12.75 12.73 53.24
CA LEU A 548 11.47 13.44 53.30
C LEU A 548 11.60 14.90 52.83
N ALA A 549 12.71 15.59 53.18
CA ALA A 549 12.98 16.95 52.72
C ALA A 549 13.21 16.98 51.17
N GLN A 550 14.00 16.05 50.65
CA GLN A 550 14.24 15.90 49.22
C GLN A 550 12.95 15.62 48.45
N TRP A 551 12.12 14.71 48.96
CA TRP A 551 10.81 14.41 48.38
C TRP A 551 9.92 15.66 48.30
N LEU A 552 9.85 16.46 49.40
CA LEU A 552 9.08 17.70 49.45
C LEU A 552 9.59 18.75 48.45
N GLU A 553 10.90 18.91 48.29
CA GLU A 553 11.50 19.83 47.35
C GLU A 553 11.18 19.45 45.90
N ILE A 554 11.30 18.15 45.54
CA ILE A 554 10.99 17.65 44.20
C ILE A 554 9.48 17.79 43.94
N ALA A 555 8.62 17.41 44.88
CA ALA A 555 7.18 17.53 44.76
C ALA A 555 6.69 18.98 44.60
N GLU A 556 7.35 19.95 45.28
CA GLU A 556 7.07 21.39 45.13
C GLU A 556 7.52 21.90 43.75
N THR A 557 8.68 21.45 43.30
CA THR A 557 9.22 21.75 41.97
C THR A 557 8.30 21.20 40.89
N GLU A 558 7.89 19.95 41.01
CA GLU A 558 6.95 19.31 40.08
C GLU A 558 5.60 20.07 40.03
N ALA A 559 5.04 20.43 41.18
CA ALA A 559 3.80 21.20 41.23
C ALA A 559 3.93 22.58 40.58
N THR A 560 5.07 23.22 40.73
CA THR A 560 5.38 24.54 40.15
C THR A 560 5.54 24.42 38.63
N LEU A 561 6.26 23.40 38.16
CA LEU A 561 6.44 23.11 36.73
C LEU A 561 5.12 22.75 36.08
N LYS A 562 4.27 21.90 36.70
CA LYS A 562 2.93 21.57 36.22
C LYS A 562 2.06 22.80 35.99
N ARG A 563 2.13 23.77 36.92
CA ARG A 563 1.41 25.05 36.79
C ARG A 563 1.98 25.88 35.63
N ALA A 564 3.30 26.03 35.57
CA ALA A 564 3.98 26.81 34.56
C ALA A 564 3.72 26.25 33.13
N VAL A 565 3.77 24.93 32.96
CA VAL A 565 3.45 24.26 31.69
C VAL A 565 2.01 24.56 31.27
N ARG A 566 1.03 24.42 32.17
CA ARG A 566 -0.39 24.73 31.87
C ARG A 566 -0.61 26.20 31.49
N GLU A 567 0.04 27.12 32.20
CA GLU A 567 -0.06 28.56 31.93
C GLU A 567 0.56 28.91 30.57
N GLN A 568 1.73 28.33 30.24
CA GLN A 568 2.38 28.55 28.94
C GLN A 568 1.60 27.89 27.77
N ASP A 569 1.10 26.67 27.94
CA ASP A 569 0.28 26.01 26.91
C ASP A 569 -1.00 26.82 26.65
N ALA A 570 -1.70 27.29 27.69
CA ALA A 570 -2.87 28.13 27.55
C ALA A 570 -2.57 29.49 26.89
N ALA A 571 -1.38 30.07 27.18
CA ALA A 571 -0.95 31.30 26.54
C ALA A 571 -0.63 31.09 25.06
N LEU A 572 0.08 30.01 24.73
CA LEU A 572 0.38 29.60 23.35
C LEU A 572 -0.90 29.27 22.55
N ASP A 573 -1.86 28.60 23.17
CA ASP A 573 -3.15 28.30 22.56
C ASP A 573 -3.90 29.58 22.18
N ARG A 574 -3.89 30.58 23.06
CA ARG A 574 -4.51 31.87 22.81
C ARG A 574 -3.80 32.63 21.68
N LEU A 575 -2.47 32.71 21.73
CA LEU A 575 -1.68 33.34 20.66
C LEU A 575 -1.94 32.70 19.31
N ALA A 576 -1.99 31.35 19.26
CA ALA A 576 -2.29 30.62 18.04
C ALA A 576 -3.71 30.92 17.55
N TYR A 577 -4.72 30.95 18.43
CA TYR A 577 -6.10 31.27 18.07
C TYR A 577 -6.24 32.68 17.49
N ASP A 578 -5.64 33.67 18.17
CA ASP A 578 -5.71 35.09 17.75
C ASP A 578 -5.01 35.29 16.40
N LYS A 579 -3.97 34.50 16.10
CA LYS A 579 -3.25 34.59 14.83
C LYS A 579 -4.13 34.27 13.61
N TYR A 580 -5.15 33.41 13.73
CA TYR A 580 -6.04 33.08 12.59
C TYR A 580 -6.82 34.25 12.03
N ALA A 581 -6.96 35.33 12.77
CA ALA A 581 -7.62 36.56 12.28
C ALA A 581 -6.75 37.39 11.31
N THR A 582 -5.45 37.10 11.23
CA THR A 582 -4.48 37.98 10.55
C THR A 582 -3.92 37.46 9.22
N PRO A 583 -3.83 36.14 8.94
CA PRO A 583 -3.23 35.67 7.72
C PRO A 583 -4.09 36.04 6.50
N ASN A 584 -3.44 36.59 5.49
CA ASN A 584 -4.04 36.78 4.19
C ASN A 584 -4.03 35.48 3.36
N GLU A 585 -4.70 35.50 2.20
CA GLU A 585 -4.77 34.31 1.34
C GLU A 585 -3.40 33.77 0.91
N ALA A 586 -2.43 34.65 0.65
CA ALA A 586 -1.08 34.22 0.25
C ALA A 586 -0.36 33.49 1.41
N GLU A 587 -0.52 33.96 2.64
CA GLU A 587 0.03 33.31 3.83
C GLU A 587 -0.64 31.94 4.09
N ILE A 588 -1.96 31.84 3.89
CA ILE A 588 -2.68 30.57 4.03
C ILE A 588 -2.18 29.57 2.97
N LYS A 589 -2.00 30.01 1.72
CA LYS A 589 -1.42 29.19 0.66
C LYS A 589 -0.03 28.67 1.03
N THR A 590 0.83 29.52 1.58
CA THR A 590 2.18 29.11 2.03
C THR A 590 2.07 28.07 3.16
N LEU A 591 1.23 28.31 4.18
CA LEU A 591 1.05 27.36 5.29
C LEU A 591 0.57 25.98 4.82
N VAL A 592 -0.37 25.96 3.85
CA VAL A 592 -0.96 24.70 3.38
C VAL A 592 -0.07 24.03 2.34
N VAL A 593 0.39 24.75 1.32
CA VAL A 593 1.14 24.14 0.21
C VAL A 593 2.57 23.83 0.65
N ASP A 594 3.28 24.81 1.24
CA ASP A 594 4.68 24.62 1.58
C ASP A 594 4.89 23.89 2.92
N ASP A 595 4.25 24.38 4.00
CA ASP A 595 4.54 23.89 5.35
C ASP A 595 3.77 22.60 5.67
N LYS A 596 2.54 22.41 5.12
CA LYS A 596 1.76 21.20 5.34
C LYS A 596 2.05 20.13 4.28
N TRP A 597 1.77 20.42 3.00
CA TRP A 597 1.79 19.40 1.97
C TRP A 597 3.21 19.05 1.51
N MET A 598 3.98 20.04 1.05
CA MET A 598 5.31 19.78 0.49
C MET A 598 6.33 19.37 1.55
N SER A 599 6.22 19.89 2.76
CA SER A 599 7.07 19.46 3.88
C SER A 599 6.84 17.99 4.22
N ARG A 600 5.59 17.54 4.31
CA ARG A 600 5.25 16.14 4.58
C ARG A 600 5.76 15.21 3.48
N LEU A 601 5.52 15.56 2.22
CA LEU A 601 5.99 14.77 1.07
C LEU A 601 7.52 14.70 1.00
N SER A 602 8.21 15.80 1.29
CA SER A 602 9.68 15.83 1.36
C SER A 602 10.22 14.86 2.41
N THR A 603 9.60 14.85 3.60
CA THR A 603 9.97 13.91 4.68
C THR A 603 9.75 12.46 4.27
N THR A 604 8.68 12.19 3.53
CA THR A 604 8.36 10.84 3.08
C THR A 604 9.36 10.34 2.01
N VAL A 605 9.74 11.21 1.07
CA VAL A 605 10.79 10.89 0.08
C VAL A 605 12.14 10.64 0.77
N GLN A 606 12.48 11.44 1.79
CA GLN A 606 13.69 11.19 2.60
C GLN A 606 13.62 9.82 3.28
N GLY A 607 12.47 9.42 3.80
CA GLY A 607 12.26 8.09 4.39
C GLY A 607 12.53 6.94 3.40
N GLU A 608 12.21 7.11 2.11
CA GLU A 608 12.55 6.13 1.07
C GLU A 608 14.06 6.02 0.83
N LEU A 609 14.77 7.13 0.88
CA LEU A 609 16.23 7.13 0.79
C LEU A 609 16.86 6.40 1.98
N ASP A 610 16.34 6.64 3.19
CA ASP A 610 16.76 5.94 4.39
C ASP A 610 16.47 4.43 4.29
N ARG A 611 15.34 4.03 3.69
CA ARG A 611 14.98 2.63 3.43
C ARG A 611 16.00 1.94 2.51
N VAL A 612 16.47 2.61 1.46
CA VAL A 612 17.52 2.09 0.57
C VAL A 612 18.78 1.76 1.37
N SER A 613 19.23 2.68 2.22
CA SER A 613 20.39 2.49 3.11
C SER A 613 20.17 1.32 4.09
N LEU A 614 19.00 1.28 4.73
CA LEU A 614 18.67 0.24 5.71
C LEU A 614 18.60 -1.15 5.07
N THR A 615 18.04 -1.26 3.87
CA THR A 615 17.95 -2.53 3.14
C THR A 615 19.34 -3.03 2.76
N LEU A 616 20.21 -2.18 2.22
CA LEU A 616 21.60 -2.54 1.90
C LEU A 616 22.37 -2.95 3.15
N THR A 617 22.31 -2.14 4.21
CA THR A 617 22.99 -2.42 5.50
C THR A 617 22.50 -3.74 6.11
N GLY A 618 21.17 -3.97 6.09
CA GLY A 618 20.59 -5.21 6.61
C GLY A 618 21.06 -6.43 5.86
N ARG A 619 21.16 -6.37 4.54
CA ARG A 619 21.67 -7.50 3.74
C ARG A 619 23.17 -7.74 3.95
N ILE A 620 23.96 -6.68 4.04
CA ILE A 620 25.39 -6.80 4.34
C ILE A 620 25.59 -7.43 5.72
N ARG A 621 24.80 -7.00 6.72
CA ARG A 621 24.84 -7.59 8.07
C ARG A 621 24.51 -9.07 8.04
N GLU A 622 23.42 -9.45 7.38
CA GLU A 622 22.99 -10.85 7.25
C GLU A 622 24.10 -11.73 6.64
N LEU A 623 24.73 -11.26 5.54
CA LEU A 623 25.82 -12.00 4.90
C LEU A 623 27.05 -12.08 5.79
N ALA A 624 27.41 -11.02 6.49
CA ALA A 624 28.55 -11.00 7.38
C ALA A 624 28.35 -11.91 8.59
N GLU A 625 27.18 -11.85 9.24
CA GLU A 625 26.83 -12.71 10.39
C GLU A 625 26.76 -14.19 9.98
N ARG A 626 26.24 -14.50 8.79
CA ARG A 626 26.13 -15.87 8.25
C ARG A 626 27.47 -16.58 8.15
N TYR A 627 28.52 -15.87 7.76
CA TYR A 627 29.85 -16.43 7.53
C TYR A 627 30.90 -15.97 8.55
N ALA A 628 30.47 -15.31 9.63
CA ALA A 628 31.37 -14.75 10.65
C ALA A 628 32.16 -15.82 11.40
N MET A 629 31.55 -16.96 11.68
CA MET A 629 32.11 -17.99 12.52
C MET A 629 32.21 -19.32 11.76
N PRO A 630 33.44 -19.76 11.39
CA PRO A 630 33.64 -21.04 10.73
C PRO A 630 33.17 -22.20 11.60
N LEU A 631 32.57 -23.23 10.98
CA LEU A 631 32.01 -24.37 11.68
C LEU A 631 33.00 -25.08 12.62
N PRO A 632 34.29 -25.27 12.27
CA PRO A 632 35.28 -25.81 13.19
C PRO A 632 35.43 -25.00 14.47
N GLN A 633 35.50 -23.68 14.37
CA GLN A 633 35.61 -22.79 15.53
C GLN A 633 34.36 -22.86 16.43
N LEU A 634 33.17 -22.91 15.84
CA LEU A 634 31.91 -23.11 16.58
C LEU A 634 31.91 -24.45 17.35
N THR A 635 32.43 -25.49 16.73
CA THR A 635 32.57 -26.82 17.35
C THR A 635 33.50 -26.78 18.55
N ASP A 636 34.64 -26.09 18.43
CA ASP A 636 35.62 -25.94 19.51
C ASP A 636 35.04 -25.07 20.67
N GLU A 637 34.30 -24.03 20.36
CA GLU A 637 33.61 -23.22 21.38
C GLU A 637 32.55 -24.01 22.14
N VAL A 638 31.74 -24.82 21.42
CA VAL A 638 30.75 -25.72 22.04
C VAL A 638 31.43 -26.73 22.96
N ALA A 639 32.53 -27.34 22.53
CA ALA A 639 33.32 -28.29 23.36
C ALA A 639 33.87 -27.59 24.61
N THR A 640 34.38 -26.36 24.47
CA THR A 640 34.90 -25.55 25.58
C THR A 640 33.78 -25.18 26.56
N LEU A 641 32.63 -24.76 26.10
CA LEU A 641 31.48 -24.43 26.94
C LEU A 641 30.93 -25.68 27.64
N ALA A 642 30.83 -26.80 26.94
CA ALA A 642 30.43 -28.09 27.54
C ALA A 642 31.36 -28.52 28.68
N ALA A 643 32.67 -28.42 28.47
CA ALA A 643 33.66 -28.73 29.52
C ALA A 643 33.53 -27.77 30.74
N ARG A 644 33.23 -26.48 30.50
CA ARG A 644 32.96 -25.53 31.59
C ARG A 644 31.70 -25.87 32.37
N VAL A 645 30.61 -26.22 31.69
CA VAL A 645 29.37 -26.68 32.32
C VAL A 645 29.60 -27.93 33.14
N GLU A 646 30.29 -28.93 32.59
CA GLU A 646 30.68 -30.16 33.33
C GLU A 646 31.53 -29.82 34.56
N GLY A 647 32.50 -28.93 34.43
CA GLY A 647 33.32 -28.45 35.55
C GLY A 647 32.51 -27.74 36.65
N HIS A 648 31.48 -26.99 36.28
CA HIS A 648 30.55 -26.37 37.26
C HIS A 648 29.65 -27.43 37.92
N LEU A 649 29.10 -28.37 37.14
CA LEU A 649 28.29 -29.49 37.67
C LEU A 649 29.10 -30.38 38.64
N ALA A 650 30.36 -30.68 38.32
CA ALA A 650 31.24 -31.43 39.20
C ALA A 650 31.51 -30.73 40.54
N LYS A 651 31.55 -29.36 40.54
CA LYS A 651 31.69 -28.57 41.78
C LYS A 651 30.42 -28.53 42.62
N MET A 652 29.25 -28.75 42.01
CA MET A 652 27.94 -28.74 42.69
C MET A 652 27.62 -30.06 43.41
N GLY A 653 28.43 -31.13 43.24
CA GLY A 653 28.33 -32.42 43.96
C GLY A 653 27.98 -33.63 43.09
N PRO A 654 28.26 -34.87 43.52
CA PRO A 654 28.22 -36.07 42.68
C PRO A 654 26.83 -36.68 42.44
N SER A 655 25.76 -35.96 42.57
CA SER A 655 24.39 -36.50 42.54
C SER A 655 23.68 -36.49 41.19
N TRP A 656 24.39 -36.22 40.10
CA TRP A 656 23.80 -36.26 38.75
C TRP A 656 24.53 -37.36 37.92
N LYS A 657 24.09 -38.61 38.08
CA LYS A 657 24.33 -39.68 37.13
C LYS A 657 23.08 -39.94 36.31
#